data_85a1a5269d0ba62b28d248e963cf62ad
#
_entry.id   85a1a5269d0ba62b28d248e963cf62ad
#
_cell.length_a   1.000
_cell.length_b   1.000
_cell.length_c   1.000
_cell.angle_alpha   90.00
_cell.angle_beta   90.00
_cell.angle_gamma   90.00
#
_symmetry.space_group_name_H-M   'P 1'
#
loop_
_entity.id
_entity.type
_entity.pdbx_description
1 polymer ?
#
loop_
_entity_poly.entity_id
_entity_poly.type
_entity_poly.pdbx_seq_one_letter_code
_entity_poly.pdbx_strand_id
1 'polypeptide(L)'
;MAGSAGRRTLSGGIFLLSSLILAATGAAGNEITLREIVVTATRGPQAIARSGSAVTVITGEEIARAGARTLNEALRRVPGLDLTESGGTGATASVRLRGGEPGQTLVLIDGVRVNDPSTGNGQFDFSLLVPTGIERIEVLRGPQSALYGSDAMGGVVNIITRKGRGEPRAAIAAEGGSYGSRGVQAAVSGGDPRFNYAISLNGYDTAGFSRWGYRIGRLRARHPWPLENDGARRFGLSARFGFSPSEDVAFDVGGSAYVNATQYDAAFGAFPDTPSSSVQRLGQVHARATVHAFDRRLKNTFLVYANRTERDYRSISYYGSTAAPVTDWSKDGYVGGRVGASYQGDLSLDAFGLLTFGGQVERETLTSTSQPVLPVPGLRTTLDDAAQTTRSLFALHQIALAEHLNLSLGGRIDDIEGADRFATWRATLAYDIAESGTVLRASAGTGAKAPTLYQRLDPLYGNAALSPERSFGIDAGIDQKLFDGRLTLSGTLFLNRLRDLINFQSDPSCRPDQPFGCYVNVARADTSGFELAAKAELIPGRLGLDIAYTNLVAIDRTTDLRLARRPENTARIGLTLTPAPGLVIAPTLVLVDARYSAAHEKDRLAPYARLDLFASYEVSEGVSLFLRGENLTDARYEEVKNYGTAGRSLYAGLKASW
;
A
#
# COMPACT_ATOMS: atom_id res chain seq x y z
N MET A 1 -35.95 46.26 -4.11
CA MET A 1 -34.89 46.86 -3.24
C MET A 1 -33.70 45.96 -3.28
N ALA A 2 -32.59 46.48 -3.72
CA ALA A 2 -31.35 45.77 -4.03
C ALA A 2 -30.56 45.42 -2.78
N GLY A 3 -29.94 44.24 -2.75
CA GLY A 3 -29.00 43.80 -1.74
C GLY A 3 -27.82 43.09 -2.41
N SER A 4 -26.68 43.73 -2.38
CA SER A 4 -25.42 43.54 -3.10
C SER A 4 -24.70 42.22 -2.79
N ALA A 5 -24.20 41.55 -3.84
CA ALA A 5 -23.25 40.47 -3.78
C ALA A 5 -21.83 40.98 -3.48
N GLY A 6 -21.25 40.57 -2.37
CA GLY A 6 -19.85 40.84 -2.03
C GLY A 6 -18.93 39.80 -2.65
N ARG A 7 -18.15 40.17 -3.67
CA ARG A 7 -17.02 39.45 -4.19
C ARG A 7 -15.86 39.51 -3.18
N ARG A 8 -15.41 38.38 -2.69
CA ARG A 8 -14.12 38.26 -2.01
C ARG A 8 -13.04 37.85 -3.01
N THR A 9 -12.15 38.78 -3.27
CA THR A 9 -10.91 38.56 -4.04
C THR A 9 -9.89 37.82 -3.17
N LEU A 10 -9.42 36.67 -3.66
CA LEU A 10 -8.26 35.97 -3.13
C LEU A 10 -6.99 36.62 -3.70
N SER A 11 -6.21 37.29 -2.86
CA SER A 11 -4.86 37.77 -3.17
C SER A 11 -3.88 36.60 -3.01
N GLY A 12 -3.36 36.10 -4.13
CA GLY A 12 -2.24 35.16 -4.17
C GLY A 12 -0.92 35.85 -3.88
N GLY A 13 -0.23 35.42 -2.83
CA GLY A 13 1.15 35.77 -2.57
C GLY A 13 2.10 34.81 -3.28
N ILE A 14 2.74 35.29 -4.34
CA ILE A 14 3.84 34.58 -5.03
C ILE A 14 5.13 34.94 -4.31
N PHE A 15 5.78 33.97 -3.66
CA PHE A 15 7.15 34.10 -3.17
C PHE A 15 8.14 33.75 -4.29
N LEU A 16 8.85 34.76 -4.77
CA LEU A 16 10.01 34.64 -5.66
C LEU A 16 11.21 34.11 -4.86
N LEU A 17 11.69 32.91 -5.19
CA LEU A 17 13.02 32.42 -4.81
C LEU A 17 14.04 32.94 -5.84
N SER A 18 14.87 33.84 -5.43
CA SER A 18 15.98 34.39 -6.21
C SER A 18 17.16 33.41 -6.25
N SER A 19 17.73 33.31 -7.42
CA SER A 19 18.81 32.45 -7.87
C SER A 19 20.14 32.65 -7.15
N LEU A 20 20.79 31.56 -6.74
CA LEU A 20 22.24 31.51 -6.53
C LEU A 20 22.78 30.28 -7.33
N ILE A 21 23.40 30.56 -8.48
CA ILE A 21 24.13 29.58 -9.29
C ILE A 21 25.60 29.68 -8.94
N LEU A 22 26.21 28.63 -8.41
CA LEU A 22 27.66 28.44 -8.39
C LEU A 22 28.00 27.18 -9.16
N ALA A 23 28.74 27.30 -10.24
CA ALA A 23 29.22 26.20 -11.08
C ALA A 23 30.43 25.53 -10.42
N ALA A 24 30.40 24.18 -10.33
CA ALA A 24 31.59 23.36 -10.10
C ALA A 24 31.49 22.11 -10.97
N THR A 25 32.42 21.96 -11.91
CA THR A 25 32.60 20.82 -12.80
C THR A 25 33.52 19.78 -12.15
N GLY A 26 33.06 18.55 -12.05
CA GLY A 26 33.87 17.41 -11.67
C GLY A 26 33.20 16.11 -12.13
N ALA A 27 33.81 15.42 -13.11
CA ALA A 27 33.34 14.13 -13.61
C ALA A 27 33.69 13.03 -12.62
N ALA A 28 32.68 12.38 -12.03
CA ALA A 28 32.81 11.12 -11.28
C ALA A 28 31.95 10.06 -11.94
N GLY A 29 32.54 8.88 -12.20
CA GLY A 29 31.88 7.74 -12.83
C GLY A 29 30.67 7.27 -12.04
N ASN A 30 29.54 7.11 -12.71
CA ASN A 30 28.27 6.67 -12.12
C ASN A 30 28.31 5.17 -11.80
N GLU A 31 28.56 4.79 -10.56
CA GLU A 31 28.12 3.49 -10.04
C GLU A 31 26.60 3.49 -9.92
N ILE A 32 25.92 2.66 -10.72
CA ILE A 32 24.46 2.47 -10.65
C ILE A 32 24.14 1.82 -9.28
N THR A 33 23.64 2.60 -8.35
CA THR A 33 23.21 2.09 -7.06
C THR A 33 21.87 1.34 -7.18
N LEU A 34 21.63 0.33 -6.33
CA LEU A 34 20.37 -0.44 -6.27
C LEU A 34 19.10 0.43 -6.15
N ARG A 35 19.24 1.71 -5.77
CA ARG A 35 18.15 2.69 -5.71
C ARG A 35 17.67 3.17 -7.08
N GLU A 36 18.46 3.01 -8.12
CA GLU A 36 18.16 3.50 -9.47
C GLU A 36 17.48 2.45 -10.34
N ILE A 37 17.35 1.21 -9.87
CA ILE A 37 16.74 0.10 -10.60
C ILE A 37 15.39 -0.26 -9.98
N VAL A 38 14.34 -0.27 -10.81
CA VAL A 38 13.00 -0.76 -10.46
C VAL A 38 12.67 -2.00 -11.29
N VAL A 39 11.91 -2.91 -10.72
CA VAL A 39 11.41 -4.12 -11.39
C VAL A 39 9.94 -3.95 -11.76
N THR A 40 9.17 -3.27 -10.92
CA THR A 40 7.72 -3.20 -11.03
C THR A 40 7.26 -2.39 -12.26
N ALA A 41 8.03 -1.41 -12.73
CA ALA A 41 7.59 -0.56 -13.85
C ALA A 41 7.42 -1.31 -15.18
N THR A 42 8.18 -2.39 -15.37
CA THR A 42 8.24 -3.14 -16.64
C THR A 42 8.26 -4.65 -16.47
N ARG A 43 7.97 -5.15 -15.25
CA ARG A 43 8.14 -6.56 -14.84
C ARG A 43 9.58 -7.09 -15.00
N GLY A 44 10.55 -6.22 -15.23
CA GLY A 44 11.97 -6.53 -15.32
C GLY A 44 12.83 -5.39 -14.81
N PRO A 45 14.13 -5.63 -14.51
CA PRO A 45 15.02 -4.60 -14.02
C PRO A 45 15.18 -3.48 -15.07
N GLN A 46 14.87 -2.24 -14.67
CA GLN A 46 15.03 -1.05 -15.50
C GLN A 46 15.53 0.12 -14.66
N ALA A 47 16.39 0.97 -15.23
CA ALA A 47 16.76 2.22 -14.60
C ALA A 47 15.54 3.15 -14.47
N ILE A 48 15.37 3.80 -13.32
CA ILE A 48 14.25 4.73 -13.07
C ILE A 48 14.23 5.83 -14.11
N ALA A 49 15.37 6.36 -14.51
CA ALA A 49 15.50 7.41 -15.53
C ALA A 49 14.92 7.03 -16.91
N ARG A 50 14.82 5.73 -17.20
CA ARG A 50 14.19 5.22 -18.45
C ARG A 50 12.71 4.88 -18.27
N SER A 51 12.19 4.97 -17.04
CA SER A 51 10.79 4.70 -16.76
C SER A 51 9.96 5.97 -16.93
N GLY A 52 9.01 5.96 -17.85
CA GLY A 52 8.03 7.04 -17.98
C GLY A 52 6.94 7.03 -16.89
N SER A 53 7.05 6.15 -15.88
CA SER A 53 6.07 5.99 -14.79
C SER A 53 6.50 6.76 -13.55
N ALA A 54 5.52 7.25 -12.78
CA ALA A 54 5.76 7.81 -11.45
C ALA A 54 6.04 6.67 -10.44
N VAL A 55 7.30 6.50 -10.06
CA VAL A 55 7.77 5.43 -9.17
C VAL A 55 8.36 6.01 -7.90
N THR A 56 8.12 5.34 -6.77
CA THR A 56 8.83 5.59 -5.51
C THR A 56 9.40 4.28 -5.01
N VAL A 57 10.69 4.29 -4.66
CA VAL A 57 11.38 3.15 -4.04
C VAL A 57 11.72 3.51 -2.60
N ILE A 58 11.34 2.65 -1.67
CA ILE A 58 11.69 2.76 -0.24
C ILE A 58 12.54 1.54 0.10
N THR A 59 13.80 1.74 0.44
CA THR A 59 14.71 0.63 0.78
C THR A 59 14.50 0.16 2.23
N GLY A 60 14.84 -1.11 2.51
CA GLY A 60 14.82 -1.64 3.87
C GLY A 60 15.71 -0.86 4.84
N GLU A 61 16.82 -0.27 4.34
CA GLU A 61 17.66 0.62 5.13
C GLU A 61 16.96 1.94 5.49
N GLU A 62 16.22 2.55 4.53
CA GLU A 62 15.44 3.75 4.80
C GLU A 62 14.32 3.49 5.80
N ILE A 63 13.69 2.31 5.74
CA ILE A 63 12.69 1.86 6.71
C ILE A 63 13.32 1.76 8.11
N ALA A 64 14.49 1.13 8.19
CA ALA A 64 15.21 0.94 9.46
C ALA A 64 15.71 2.26 10.06
N ARG A 65 16.30 3.16 9.22
CA ARG A 65 16.79 4.48 9.68
C ARG A 65 15.67 5.40 10.17
N ALA A 66 14.48 5.25 9.60
CA ALA A 66 13.30 5.99 10.05
C ALA A 66 12.68 5.39 11.32
N GLY A 67 13.15 4.22 11.74
CA GLY A 67 12.59 3.51 12.87
C GLY A 67 11.12 3.10 12.66
N ALA A 68 10.69 2.87 11.42
CA ALA A 68 9.31 2.53 11.13
C ALA A 68 8.95 1.18 11.76
N ARG A 69 7.97 1.19 12.66
CA ARG A 69 7.46 0.01 13.36
C ARG A 69 6.47 -0.79 12.52
N THR A 70 5.77 -0.13 11.65
CA THR A 70 4.77 -0.70 10.74
C THR A 70 5.11 -0.38 9.29
N LEU A 71 4.60 -1.20 8.38
CA LEU A 71 4.71 -0.90 6.96
C LEU A 71 3.96 0.39 6.59
N ASN A 72 2.88 0.67 7.31
CA ASN A 72 2.05 1.87 7.13
C ASN A 72 2.87 3.16 7.30
N GLU A 73 3.73 3.22 8.31
CA GLU A 73 4.62 4.38 8.54
C GLU A 73 5.62 4.56 7.39
N ALA A 74 6.14 3.47 6.84
CA ALA A 74 7.03 3.52 5.68
C ALA A 74 6.28 4.03 4.43
N LEU A 75 5.05 3.55 4.19
CA LEU A 75 4.24 3.91 3.03
C LEU A 75 3.75 5.36 3.05
N ARG A 76 3.58 5.98 4.23
CA ARG A 76 3.24 7.42 4.36
C ARG A 76 4.32 8.36 3.76
N ARG A 77 5.47 7.85 3.32
CA ARG A 77 6.52 8.59 2.60
C ARG A 77 6.25 8.74 1.11
N VAL A 78 5.28 8.02 0.57
CA VAL A 78 5.00 7.98 -0.85
C VAL A 78 4.03 9.11 -1.20
N PRO A 79 4.41 10.07 -2.07
CA PRO A 79 3.46 11.05 -2.59
C PRO A 79 2.32 10.35 -3.33
N GLY A 80 1.10 10.88 -3.23
CA GLY A 80 -0.09 10.30 -3.87
C GLY A 80 -0.65 9.05 -3.19
N LEU A 81 -0.06 8.63 -2.06
CA LEU A 81 -0.56 7.54 -1.24
C LEU A 81 -1.27 8.11 -0.01
N ASP A 82 -2.55 7.78 0.16
CA ASP A 82 -3.31 8.00 1.39
C ASP A 82 -3.50 6.68 2.13
N LEU A 83 -3.32 6.72 3.45
CA LEU A 83 -3.46 5.58 4.33
C LEU A 83 -4.42 5.90 5.45
N THR A 84 -5.40 5.04 5.65
CA THR A 84 -6.43 5.16 6.71
C THR A 84 -6.37 3.95 7.63
N GLU A 85 -6.27 4.18 8.93
CA GLU A 85 -6.31 3.16 9.98
C GLU A 85 -7.57 3.32 10.84
N SER A 86 -8.25 2.22 11.14
CA SER A 86 -9.48 2.21 11.95
C SER A 86 -9.18 1.98 13.43
N GLY A 87 -8.35 2.86 14.04
CA GLY A 87 -7.93 2.73 15.44
C GLY A 87 -6.45 2.33 15.56
N GLY A 88 -6.04 1.80 16.70
CA GLY A 88 -4.65 1.50 17.03
C GLY A 88 -4.00 0.34 16.27
N THR A 89 -2.88 -0.11 16.77
CA THR A 89 -2.09 -1.21 16.16
C THR A 89 -2.93 -2.47 15.97
N GLY A 90 -2.84 -3.07 14.78
CA GLY A 90 -3.62 -4.27 14.41
C GLY A 90 -5.01 -3.95 13.85
N ALA A 91 -5.45 -2.69 13.87
CA ALA A 91 -6.68 -2.27 13.17
C ALA A 91 -6.50 -2.31 11.66
N THR A 92 -7.60 -2.51 10.94
CA THR A 92 -7.61 -2.52 9.47
C THR A 92 -6.94 -1.26 8.93
N ALA A 93 -5.96 -1.46 8.05
CA ALA A 93 -5.21 -0.42 7.38
C ALA A 93 -5.41 -0.49 5.86
N SER A 94 -6.01 0.55 5.31
CA SER A 94 -6.35 0.65 3.87
C SER A 94 -5.46 1.67 3.18
N VAL A 95 -4.91 1.31 2.03
CA VAL A 95 -4.10 2.19 1.17
C VAL A 95 -4.87 2.57 -0.08
N ARG A 96 -4.78 3.84 -0.44
CA ARG A 96 -5.33 4.41 -1.67
C ARG A 96 -4.23 5.11 -2.43
N LEU A 97 -4.14 4.87 -3.72
CA LEU A 97 -3.23 5.59 -4.61
C LEU A 97 -4.04 6.61 -5.43
N ARG A 98 -3.61 7.88 -5.42
CA ARG A 98 -4.21 8.99 -6.18
C ARG A 98 -5.73 9.07 -6.05
N GLY A 99 -6.26 8.82 -4.85
CA GLY A 99 -7.68 8.92 -4.53
C GLY A 99 -8.55 7.75 -4.99
N GLY A 100 -7.98 6.68 -5.57
CA GLY A 100 -8.69 5.44 -5.89
C GLY A 100 -9.28 4.74 -4.65
N GLU A 101 -10.05 3.68 -4.84
CA GLU A 101 -10.51 2.82 -3.76
C GLU A 101 -9.40 1.84 -3.32
N PRO A 102 -9.42 1.35 -2.06
CA PRO A 102 -8.37 0.42 -1.58
C PRO A 102 -8.22 -0.84 -2.45
N GLY A 103 -9.33 -1.38 -2.96
CA GLY A 103 -9.31 -2.55 -3.85
C GLY A 103 -8.82 -2.27 -5.27
N GLN A 104 -8.55 -1.00 -5.61
CA GLN A 104 -7.97 -0.57 -6.90
C GLN A 104 -6.44 -0.41 -6.82
N THR A 105 -5.84 -0.73 -5.67
CA THR A 105 -4.40 -0.80 -5.46
C THR A 105 -3.98 -2.26 -5.41
N LEU A 106 -3.22 -2.70 -6.42
CA LEU A 106 -2.66 -4.04 -6.44
C LEU A 106 -1.49 -4.13 -5.46
N VAL A 107 -1.47 -5.17 -4.62
CA VAL A 107 -0.38 -5.44 -3.69
C VAL A 107 0.29 -6.76 -4.05
N LEU A 108 1.61 -6.70 -4.20
CA LEU A 108 2.44 -7.85 -4.51
C LEU A 108 3.46 -8.09 -3.38
N ILE A 109 3.72 -9.36 -3.08
CA ILE A 109 4.89 -9.80 -2.29
C ILE A 109 5.71 -10.73 -3.17
N ASP A 110 6.94 -10.33 -3.52
CA ASP A 110 7.82 -11.04 -4.44
C ASP A 110 7.19 -11.38 -5.81
N GLY A 111 6.25 -10.54 -6.26
CA GLY A 111 5.51 -10.70 -7.51
C GLY A 111 4.24 -11.56 -7.39
N VAL A 112 3.92 -12.08 -6.21
CA VAL A 112 2.66 -12.78 -5.92
C VAL A 112 1.61 -11.78 -5.48
N ARG A 113 0.46 -11.76 -6.14
CA ARG A 113 -0.71 -10.94 -5.77
C ARG A 113 -1.29 -11.41 -4.45
N VAL A 114 -1.41 -10.51 -3.47
CA VAL A 114 -1.89 -10.82 -2.12
C VAL A 114 -3.17 -10.05 -1.73
N ASN A 115 -3.79 -9.33 -2.66
CA ASN A 115 -5.13 -8.77 -2.46
C ASN A 115 -6.10 -9.88 -2.03
N ASP A 116 -6.96 -9.61 -1.05
CA ASP A 116 -7.87 -10.62 -0.50
C ASP A 116 -9.14 -10.78 -1.35
N PRO A 117 -9.36 -11.89 -2.06
CA PRO A 117 -10.54 -12.11 -2.89
C PRO A 117 -11.83 -12.28 -2.08
N SER A 118 -11.71 -12.47 -0.77
CA SER A 118 -12.84 -12.66 0.12
C SER A 118 -13.40 -11.36 0.70
N THR A 119 -12.78 -10.20 0.40
CA THR A 119 -13.33 -8.88 0.79
C THR A 119 -14.29 -8.35 -0.27
N GLY A 120 -15.26 -7.54 0.14
CA GLY A 120 -16.25 -6.93 -0.75
C GLY A 120 -15.65 -6.09 -1.87
N ASN A 121 -14.43 -5.58 -1.73
CA ASN A 121 -13.77 -4.76 -2.74
C ASN A 121 -12.38 -5.29 -3.17
N GLY A 122 -11.99 -6.48 -2.74
CA GLY A 122 -10.69 -7.08 -3.09
C GLY A 122 -9.48 -6.33 -2.51
N GLN A 123 -9.64 -5.57 -1.42
CA GLN A 123 -8.55 -4.82 -0.81
C GLN A 123 -7.56 -5.73 -0.07
N PHE A 124 -6.35 -5.22 0.10
CA PHE A 124 -5.35 -5.80 1.00
C PHE A 124 -5.36 -5.04 2.34
N ASP A 125 -5.27 -5.77 3.46
CA ASP A 125 -5.13 -5.16 4.79
C ASP A 125 -3.65 -5.05 5.17
N PHE A 126 -3.13 -3.83 5.12
CA PHE A 126 -1.72 -3.53 5.43
C PHE A 126 -1.37 -3.71 6.91
N SER A 127 -2.37 -3.89 7.79
CA SER A 127 -2.12 -4.21 9.19
C SER A 127 -1.46 -5.57 9.40
N LEU A 128 -1.58 -6.48 8.44
CA LEU A 128 -0.95 -7.80 8.46
C LEU A 128 0.57 -7.73 8.34
N LEU A 129 1.10 -6.75 7.60
CA LEU A 129 2.52 -6.71 7.27
C LEU A 129 3.36 -6.00 8.35
N VAL A 130 4.55 -6.49 8.49
CA VAL A 130 5.61 -5.92 9.33
C VAL A 130 6.84 -5.62 8.48
N PRO A 131 7.65 -4.61 8.81
CA PRO A 131 8.76 -4.17 7.97
C PRO A 131 9.98 -5.11 8.00
N THR A 132 9.96 -6.20 8.77
CA THR A 132 11.09 -7.14 8.92
C THR A 132 11.28 -7.99 7.66
N GLY A 133 12.51 -8.16 7.21
CA GLY A 133 12.84 -8.98 6.05
C GLY A 133 12.53 -8.34 4.69
N ILE A 134 12.17 -7.06 4.65
CA ILE A 134 11.94 -6.32 3.41
C ILE A 134 13.28 -5.80 2.87
N GLU A 135 13.57 -6.07 1.59
CA GLU A 135 14.69 -5.47 0.86
C GLU A 135 14.32 -4.07 0.40
N ARG A 136 13.14 -3.92 -0.24
CA ARG A 136 12.57 -2.64 -0.66
C ARG A 136 11.08 -2.75 -0.97
N ILE A 137 10.43 -1.60 -1.05
CA ILE A 137 9.06 -1.45 -1.52
C ILE A 137 9.10 -0.55 -2.76
N GLU A 138 8.50 -1.01 -3.85
CA GLU A 138 8.32 -0.22 -5.08
C GLU A 138 6.85 0.15 -5.20
N VAL A 139 6.56 1.45 -5.31
CA VAL A 139 5.19 1.97 -5.48
C VAL A 139 5.07 2.65 -6.84
N LEU A 140 4.30 2.05 -7.73
CA LEU A 140 3.92 2.62 -9.01
C LEU A 140 2.56 3.27 -8.91
N ARG A 141 2.46 4.50 -9.38
CA ARG A 141 1.23 5.29 -9.37
C ARG A 141 0.62 5.41 -10.77
N GLY A 142 -0.72 5.49 -10.80
CA GLY A 142 -1.51 5.49 -12.04
C GLY A 142 -1.80 4.09 -12.58
N PRO A 143 -2.64 3.96 -13.64
CA PRO A 143 -3.10 2.68 -14.15
C PRO A 143 -1.96 1.77 -14.61
N GLN A 144 -1.92 0.54 -14.09
CA GLN A 144 -0.91 -0.49 -14.38
C GLN A 144 -1.54 -1.80 -14.87
N SER A 145 -2.84 -1.81 -15.18
CA SER A 145 -3.54 -3.02 -15.57
C SER A 145 -3.01 -3.64 -16.88
N ALA A 146 -2.39 -2.87 -17.75
CA ALA A 146 -1.74 -3.36 -18.97
C ALA A 146 -0.60 -4.36 -18.69
N LEU A 147 -0.01 -4.35 -17.49
CA LEU A 147 1.03 -5.31 -17.10
C LEU A 147 0.53 -6.29 -16.04
N TYR A 148 -0.26 -5.81 -15.09
CA TYR A 148 -0.60 -6.55 -13.89
C TYR A 148 -2.04 -7.06 -13.84
N GLY A 149 -2.90 -6.64 -14.79
CA GLY A 149 -4.30 -7.04 -14.87
C GLY A 149 -5.18 -6.31 -13.86
N SER A 150 -6.23 -7.01 -13.42
CA SER A 150 -7.21 -6.51 -12.46
C SER A 150 -6.57 -5.97 -11.17
N ASP A 151 -7.24 -4.99 -10.53
CA ASP A 151 -6.91 -4.29 -9.27
C ASP A 151 -5.78 -3.24 -9.39
N ALA A 152 -5.04 -3.19 -10.50
CA ALA A 152 -3.97 -2.21 -10.71
C ALA A 152 -4.47 -0.90 -11.36
N MET A 153 -5.68 -0.43 -11.01
CA MET A 153 -6.28 0.80 -11.55
C MET A 153 -5.67 2.06 -10.95
N GLY A 154 -5.42 2.09 -9.65
CA GLY A 154 -4.78 3.21 -8.94
C GLY A 154 -3.26 3.11 -8.95
N GLY A 155 -2.73 1.89 -9.03
CA GLY A 155 -1.31 1.61 -9.02
C GLY A 155 -0.96 0.26 -8.41
N VAL A 156 0.34 0.06 -8.15
CA VAL A 156 0.89 -1.18 -7.60
C VAL A 156 1.81 -0.86 -6.44
N VAL A 157 1.66 -1.59 -5.34
CA VAL A 157 2.61 -1.66 -4.22
C VAL A 157 3.29 -3.03 -4.26
N ASN A 158 4.56 -3.08 -4.62
CA ASN A 158 5.32 -4.32 -4.69
C ASN A 158 6.34 -4.37 -3.54
N ILE A 159 6.16 -5.33 -2.67
CA ILE A 159 7.02 -5.59 -1.51
C ILE A 159 7.99 -6.69 -1.91
N ILE A 160 9.27 -6.38 -1.90
CA ILE A 160 10.33 -7.29 -2.29
C ILE A 160 11.06 -7.70 -1.02
N THR A 161 11.03 -9.00 -0.72
CA THR A 161 11.72 -9.56 0.45
C THR A 161 13.20 -9.70 0.19
N ARG A 162 13.98 -9.67 1.27
CA ARG A 162 15.44 -9.76 1.22
C ARG A 162 15.89 -11.07 0.59
N LYS A 163 16.91 -10.97 -0.26
CA LYS A 163 17.74 -12.11 -0.70
C LYS A 163 19.02 -12.12 0.10
N GLY A 164 19.47 -13.31 0.49
CA GLY A 164 20.78 -13.46 1.14
C GLY A 164 21.92 -13.16 0.16
N ARG A 165 22.99 -12.56 0.67
CA ARG A 165 24.21 -12.27 -0.10
C ARG A 165 25.41 -12.22 0.84
N GLY A 166 26.56 -12.75 0.36
CA GLY A 166 27.80 -12.71 1.10
C GLY A 166 27.79 -13.57 2.36
N GLU A 167 28.68 -13.25 3.30
CA GLU A 167 28.80 -13.99 4.56
C GLU A 167 27.47 -14.01 5.34
N PRO A 168 27.23 -15.08 6.11
CA PRO A 168 26.08 -15.18 6.97
C PRO A 168 26.02 -14.00 7.95
N ARG A 169 24.86 -13.36 8.00
CA ARG A 169 24.56 -12.26 8.94
C ARG A 169 23.28 -12.59 9.69
N ALA A 170 23.33 -12.38 10.99
CA ALA A 170 22.15 -12.49 11.83
C ALA A 170 21.85 -11.17 12.54
N ALA A 171 20.60 -10.93 12.85
CA ALA A 171 20.17 -9.76 13.61
C ALA A 171 18.98 -10.13 14.50
N ILE A 172 18.95 -9.54 15.69
CA ILE A 172 17.83 -9.60 16.62
C ILE A 172 17.51 -8.19 17.10
N ALA A 173 16.22 -7.90 17.29
CA ALA A 173 15.80 -6.66 17.93
C ALA A 173 14.66 -6.96 18.90
N ALA A 174 14.62 -6.23 20.01
CA ALA A 174 13.52 -6.27 20.97
C ALA A 174 13.14 -4.86 21.36
N GLU A 175 11.83 -4.61 21.53
CA GLU A 175 11.30 -3.32 21.99
C GLU A 175 10.18 -3.49 22.99
N GLY A 176 9.97 -2.46 23.82
CA GLY A 176 8.83 -2.34 24.72
C GLY A 176 8.45 -0.88 24.91
N GLY A 177 7.21 -0.62 25.33
CA GLY A 177 6.77 0.77 25.53
C GLY A 177 5.29 0.95 25.83
N SER A 178 4.79 2.11 25.43
CA SER A 178 3.41 2.56 25.68
C SER A 178 2.38 1.52 25.28
N TYR A 179 1.21 1.55 25.90
CA TYR A 179 0.10 0.61 25.70
C TYR A 179 0.44 -0.86 25.99
N GLY A 180 1.42 -1.12 26.90
CA GLY A 180 1.87 -2.47 27.19
C GLY A 180 2.50 -3.19 26.00
N SER A 181 3.02 -2.43 25.05
CA SER A 181 3.56 -2.96 23.80
C SER A 181 4.90 -3.65 24.02
N ARG A 182 5.10 -4.78 23.36
CA ARG A 182 6.36 -5.53 23.30
C ARG A 182 6.51 -6.19 21.94
N GLY A 183 7.71 -6.13 21.40
CA GLY A 183 8.03 -6.67 20.09
C GLY A 183 9.38 -7.36 20.06
N VAL A 184 9.50 -8.38 19.23
CA VAL A 184 10.74 -9.08 18.95
C VAL A 184 10.87 -9.32 17.44
N GLN A 185 12.06 -9.17 16.90
CA GLN A 185 12.37 -9.44 15.50
C GLN A 185 13.69 -10.22 15.44
N ALA A 186 13.77 -11.18 14.52
CA ALA A 186 14.99 -11.92 14.24
C ALA A 186 15.11 -12.12 12.72
N ALA A 187 16.33 -12.05 12.21
CA ALA A 187 16.61 -12.30 10.81
C ALA A 187 17.97 -12.95 10.65
N VAL A 188 18.07 -13.85 9.67
CA VAL A 188 19.33 -14.44 9.22
C VAL A 188 19.35 -14.47 7.70
N SER A 189 20.48 -14.11 7.10
CA SER A 189 20.65 -14.16 5.66
C SER A 189 22.10 -14.35 5.29
N GLY A 190 22.35 -15.00 4.16
CA GLY A 190 23.69 -15.24 3.63
C GLY A 190 23.63 -15.94 2.28
N GLY A 191 24.77 -16.12 1.65
CA GLY A 191 24.84 -16.89 0.42
C GLY A 191 26.03 -16.53 -0.45
N ASP A 192 26.27 -17.39 -1.40
CA ASP A 192 27.24 -17.25 -2.47
C ASP A 192 26.54 -17.14 -3.84
N PRO A 193 27.26 -17.05 -4.98
CA PRO A 193 26.64 -16.97 -6.29
C PRO A 193 25.75 -18.17 -6.68
N ARG A 194 25.93 -19.34 -6.05
CA ARG A 194 25.16 -20.56 -6.33
C ARG A 194 23.98 -20.73 -5.39
N PHE A 195 24.13 -20.40 -4.11
CA PHE A 195 23.10 -20.61 -3.11
C PHE A 195 22.96 -19.38 -2.20
N ASN A 196 21.73 -18.93 -1.97
CA ASN A 196 21.45 -17.86 -1.02
C ASN A 196 20.18 -18.15 -0.23
N TYR A 197 20.12 -17.58 0.98
CA TYR A 197 18.98 -17.73 1.87
C TYR A 197 18.74 -16.46 2.68
N ALA A 198 17.48 -16.20 2.99
CA ALA A 198 17.07 -15.19 3.95
C ALA A 198 15.83 -15.67 4.69
N ILE A 199 15.86 -15.59 6.01
CA ILE A 199 14.75 -15.95 6.89
C ILE A 199 14.55 -14.81 7.87
N SER A 200 13.30 -14.39 8.11
CA SER A 200 12.96 -13.38 9.12
C SER A 200 11.70 -13.75 9.87
N LEU A 201 11.73 -13.46 11.16
CA LEU A 201 10.67 -13.69 12.14
C LEU A 201 10.34 -12.38 12.84
N ASN A 202 9.09 -12.17 13.18
CA ASN A 202 8.69 -11.11 14.09
C ASN A 202 7.50 -11.53 14.94
N GLY A 203 7.45 -11.01 16.14
CA GLY A 203 6.32 -11.11 17.04
C GLY A 203 6.06 -9.75 17.67
N TYR A 204 4.80 -9.39 17.85
CA TYR A 204 4.40 -8.15 18.49
C TYR A 204 3.11 -8.35 19.26
N ASP A 205 3.05 -7.80 20.48
CA ASP A 205 1.90 -7.85 21.38
C ASP A 205 1.67 -6.46 21.99
N THR A 206 0.42 -6.06 22.15
CA THR A 206 0.04 -4.79 22.79
C THR A 206 -1.32 -4.94 23.46
N ALA A 207 -1.47 -4.34 24.64
CA ALA A 207 -2.78 -4.20 25.29
C ALA A 207 -3.66 -3.17 24.57
N GLY A 208 -3.07 -2.26 23.79
CA GLY A 208 -3.80 -1.28 22.99
C GLY A 208 -4.57 -0.25 23.83
N PHE A 209 -5.60 0.29 23.22
CA PHE A 209 -6.60 1.21 23.79
C PHE A 209 -7.91 0.98 23.04
N SER A 210 -9.07 1.37 23.60
CA SER A 210 -10.35 1.26 22.91
C SER A 210 -10.29 1.97 21.54
N ARG A 211 -10.63 1.28 20.47
CA ARG A 211 -10.65 1.88 19.14
C ARG A 211 -11.79 2.87 19.01
N TRP A 212 -12.95 2.58 19.60
CA TRP A 212 -14.06 3.49 19.62
C TRP A 212 -13.94 4.48 20.78
N GLY A 213 -14.11 5.75 20.49
CA GLY A 213 -14.22 6.80 21.50
C GLY A 213 -12.94 7.18 22.26
N TYR A 214 -11.83 6.46 22.10
CA TYR A 214 -10.58 6.80 22.79
C TYR A 214 -10.12 8.21 22.47
N ARG A 215 -9.91 9.03 23.52
CA ARG A 215 -9.56 10.45 23.44
C ARG A 215 -10.59 11.35 22.72
N ILE A 216 -11.80 10.83 22.43
CA ILE A 216 -12.91 11.56 21.82
C ILE A 216 -13.90 11.93 22.93
N GLY A 217 -13.74 13.09 23.56
CA GLY A 217 -14.47 13.49 24.77
C GLY A 217 -16.01 13.42 24.64
N ARG A 218 -16.56 13.78 23.46
CA ARG A 218 -18.02 13.71 23.19
C ARG A 218 -18.59 12.30 23.27
N LEU A 219 -17.79 11.28 22.94
CA LEU A 219 -18.23 9.88 22.96
C LEU A 219 -18.06 9.30 24.35
N ARG A 220 -16.91 9.53 24.99
CA ARG A 220 -16.62 9.07 26.35
C ARG A 220 -17.65 9.57 27.38
N ALA A 221 -18.09 10.81 27.23
CA ALA A 221 -19.11 11.38 28.12
C ALA A 221 -20.50 10.71 27.99
N ARG A 222 -20.77 10.00 26.91
CA ARG A 222 -22.04 9.29 26.66
C ARG A 222 -21.99 7.80 26.93
N HIS A 223 -20.78 7.24 27.15
CA HIS A 223 -20.62 5.82 27.41
C HIS A 223 -20.86 5.53 28.91
N PRO A 224 -21.72 4.56 29.26
CA PRO A 224 -22.17 4.35 30.65
C PRO A 224 -21.12 3.68 31.56
N TRP A 225 -20.12 3.03 30.94
CA TRP A 225 -19.01 2.37 31.66
C TRP A 225 -17.64 2.72 31.03
N PRO A 226 -16.52 2.37 31.72
CA PRO A 226 -15.18 2.58 31.16
C PRO A 226 -15.01 1.86 29.82
N LEU A 227 -14.32 2.52 28.87
CA LEU A 227 -13.95 1.91 27.59
C LEU A 227 -12.97 0.75 27.86
N GLU A 228 -13.15 -0.36 27.14
CA GLU A 228 -12.18 -1.44 27.18
C GLU A 228 -10.95 -1.14 26.31
N ASN A 229 -9.91 -1.98 26.40
CA ASN A 229 -8.73 -1.87 25.56
C ASN A 229 -8.79 -2.90 24.43
N ASP A 230 -8.59 -2.44 23.21
CA ASP A 230 -8.46 -3.28 22.02
C ASP A 230 -7.00 -3.67 21.79
N GLY A 231 -6.62 -4.82 22.32
CA GLY A 231 -5.29 -5.38 22.16
C GLY A 231 -5.07 -6.01 20.78
N ALA A 232 -3.80 -6.26 20.47
CA ALA A 232 -3.43 -6.98 19.25
C ALA A 232 -2.18 -7.84 19.44
N ARG A 233 -2.19 -9.04 18.83
CA ARG A 233 -1.04 -9.92 18.70
C ARG A 233 -0.75 -10.17 17.24
N ARG A 234 0.50 -9.97 16.84
CA ARG A 234 0.93 -10.11 15.45
C ARG A 234 2.13 -11.03 15.38
N PHE A 235 2.13 -11.90 14.39
CA PHE A 235 3.26 -12.76 14.06
C PHE A 235 3.52 -12.72 12.57
N GLY A 236 4.77 -12.75 12.16
CA GLY A 236 5.17 -12.83 10.77
C GLY A 236 6.42 -13.67 10.60
N LEU A 237 6.42 -14.47 9.56
CA LEU A 237 7.54 -15.27 9.07
C LEU A 237 7.70 -14.99 7.59
N SER A 238 8.92 -14.79 7.11
CA SER A 238 9.25 -14.89 5.69
C SER A 238 10.54 -15.69 5.51
N ALA A 239 10.58 -16.49 4.45
CA ALA A 239 11.74 -17.28 4.06
C ALA A 239 11.89 -17.24 2.54
N ARG A 240 13.14 -17.12 2.06
CA ARG A 240 13.48 -17.10 0.65
C ARG A 240 14.81 -17.80 0.41
N PHE A 241 14.84 -18.65 -0.61
CA PHE A 241 15.99 -19.45 -0.99
C PHE A 241 16.22 -19.28 -2.50
N GLY A 242 17.46 -19.05 -2.89
CA GLY A 242 17.89 -18.99 -4.27
C GLY A 242 18.91 -20.07 -4.56
N PHE A 243 18.81 -20.69 -5.74
CA PHE A 243 19.78 -21.66 -6.23
C PHE A 243 20.06 -21.41 -7.71
N SER A 244 21.33 -21.21 -8.07
CA SER A 244 21.80 -20.95 -9.43
C SER A 244 22.84 -22.01 -9.82
N PRO A 245 22.42 -23.13 -10.42
CA PRO A 245 23.34 -24.18 -10.84
C PRO A 245 24.31 -23.74 -11.93
N SER A 246 23.93 -22.74 -12.72
CA SER A 246 24.76 -22.08 -13.72
C SER A 246 24.41 -20.59 -13.81
N GLU A 247 25.17 -19.84 -14.59
CA GLU A 247 24.87 -18.42 -14.85
C GLU A 247 23.58 -18.20 -15.66
N ASP A 248 23.11 -19.22 -16.40
CA ASP A 248 21.94 -19.13 -17.24
C ASP A 248 20.68 -19.69 -16.59
N VAL A 249 20.80 -20.40 -15.47
CA VAL A 249 19.67 -21.02 -14.78
C VAL A 249 19.66 -20.59 -13.33
N ALA A 250 18.54 -20.05 -12.87
CA ALA A 250 18.34 -19.68 -11.48
C ALA A 250 16.94 -20.08 -11.00
N PHE A 251 16.89 -20.62 -9.79
CA PHE A 251 15.65 -20.93 -9.07
C PHE A 251 15.53 -20.03 -7.84
N ASP A 252 14.30 -19.61 -7.54
CA ASP A 252 13.98 -18.77 -6.40
C ASP A 252 12.67 -19.31 -5.79
N VAL A 253 12.75 -19.78 -4.56
CA VAL A 253 11.61 -20.30 -3.81
C VAL A 253 11.44 -19.49 -2.55
N GLY A 254 10.24 -19.02 -2.31
CA GLY A 254 9.97 -18.20 -1.13
C GLY A 254 8.55 -18.33 -0.63
N GLY A 255 8.34 -17.84 0.57
CA GLY A 255 7.03 -17.79 1.18
C GLY A 255 7.00 -16.90 2.42
N SER A 256 5.79 -16.53 2.80
CA SER A 256 5.54 -15.77 4.02
C SER A 256 4.23 -16.17 4.67
N ALA A 257 4.17 -16.06 5.98
CA ALA A 257 2.99 -16.28 6.79
C ALA A 257 2.83 -15.15 7.80
N TYR A 258 1.63 -14.59 7.88
CA TYR A 258 1.29 -13.52 8.80
C TYR A 258 0.02 -13.86 9.56
N VAL A 259 -0.01 -13.50 10.82
CA VAL A 259 -1.19 -13.61 11.69
C VAL A 259 -1.37 -12.29 12.42
N ASN A 260 -2.60 -11.79 12.44
CA ASN A 260 -3.03 -10.64 13.20
C ASN A 260 -4.29 -11.01 13.99
N ALA A 261 -4.14 -11.25 15.29
CA ALA A 261 -5.25 -11.46 16.23
C ALA A 261 -5.48 -10.16 16.98
N THR A 262 -6.69 -9.60 16.87
CA THR A 262 -6.97 -8.26 17.36
C THR A 262 -8.39 -8.15 17.93
N GLN A 263 -8.55 -7.31 18.95
CA GLN A 263 -9.84 -6.86 19.43
C GLN A 263 -10.27 -5.63 18.63
N TYR A 264 -11.57 -5.40 18.52
CA TYR A 264 -12.12 -4.24 17.82
C TYR A 264 -13.55 -3.96 18.30
N ASP A 265 -14.01 -2.76 18.02
CA ASP A 265 -15.35 -2.31 18.33
C ASP A 265 -16.30 -2.53 17.17
N ALA A 266 -17.47 -3.13 17.42
CA ALA A 266 -18.50 -3.26 16.43
C ALA A 266 -19.13 -1.89 16.13
N ALA A 267 -19.29 -1.56 14.85
CA ALA A 267 -19.82 -0.27 14.41
C ALA A 267 -21.33 -0.09 14.68
N PHE A 268 -22.01 -1.13 15.15
CA PHE A 268 -23.46 -1.20 15.28
C PHE A 268 -23.88 -1.37 16.74
N GLY A 269 -25.11 -0.95 17.06
CA GLY A 269 -25.69 -1.07 18.37
C GLY A 269 -25.76 0.25 19.15
N ALA A 270 -26.38 0.21 20.33
CA ALA A 270 -26.55 1.38 21.19
C ALA A 270 -25.23 1.81 21.86
N PHE A 271 -24.34 0.84 22.08
CA PHE A 271 -23.04 1.02 22.73
C PHE A 271 -21.96 0.36 21.86
N PRO A 272 -21.26 1.13 21.00
CA PRO A 272 -20.31 0.59 20.04
C PRO A 272 -19.00 0.07 20.60
N ASP A 273 -18.62 0.44 21.84
CA ASP A 273 -17.45 -0.11 22.53
C ASP A 273 -17.77 -1.53 23.01
N THR A 274 -17.21 -2.55 22.34
CA THR A 274 -17.62 -3.95 22.47
C THR A 274 -16.43 -4.89 22.41
N PRO A 275 -16.39 -5.98 23.20
CA PRO A 275 -15.29 -6.93 23.21
C PRO A 275 -15.30 -7.85 21.96
N SER A 276 -15.46 -7.25 20.80
CA SER A 276 -15.37 -7.94 19.51
C SER A 276 -13.93 -8.33 19.20
N SER A 277 -13.75 -9.38 18.42
CA SER A 277 -12.41 -9.86 18.08
C SER A 277 -12.33 -10.43 16.67
N SER A 278 -11.15 -10.35 16.08
CA SER A 278 -10.87 -10.99 14.80
C SER A 278 -9.50 -11.64 14.79
N VAL A 279 -9.38 -12.68 13.96
CA VAL A 279 -8.09 -13.29 13.62
C VAL A 279 -7.98 -13.32 12.11
N GLN A 280 -6.94 -12.68 11.60
CA GLN A 280 -6.60 -12.72 10.19
C GLN A 280 -5.31 -13.51 9.99
N ARG A 281 -5.26 -14.36 8.97
CA ARG A 281 -4.09 -15.15 8.56
C ARG A 281 -3.87 -14.98 7.08
N LEU A 282 -2.64 -14.74 6.68
CA LEU A 282 -2.20 -14.75 5.29
C LEU A 282 -1.00 -15.68 5.16
N GLY A 283 -1.11 -16.67 4.28
CA GLY A 283 0.01 -17.48 3.85
C GLY A 283 0.21 -17.32 2.34
N GLN A 284 1.45 -17.21 1.87
CA GLN A 284 1.78 -17.24 0.46
C GLN A 284 3.08 -18.01 0.23
N VAL A 285 3.16 -18.70 -0.91
CA VAL A 285 4.36 -19.40 -1.38
C VAL A 285 4.53 -19.19 -2.88
N HIS A 286 5.77 -19.19 -3.34
CA HIS A 286 6.07 -19.13 -4.77
C HIS A 286 7.33 -19.93 -5.10
N ALA A 287 7.38 -20.37 -6.36
CA ALA A 287 8.60 -20.89 -6.98
C ALA A 287 8.77 -20.22 -8.34
N ARG A 288 9.97 -19.70 -8.58
CA ARG A 288 10.35 -19.04 -9.82
C ARG A 288 11.56 -19.73 -10.43
N ALA A 289 11.50 -20.02 -11.72
CA ALA A 289 12.63 -20.46 -12.52
C ALA A 289 12.95 -19.38 -13.56
N THR A 290 14.22 -19.03 -13.69
CA THR A 290 14.73 -18.11 -14.71
C THR A 290 15.74 -18.84 -15.57
N VAL A 291 15.54 -18.81 -16.90
CA VAL A 291 16.42 -19.49 -17.85
C VAL A 291 16.77 -18.53 -18.99
N HIS A 292 18.05 -18.31 -19.21
CA HIS A 292 18.54 -17.55 -20.37
C HIS A 292 18.79 -18.50 -21.56
N ALA A 293 18.39 -18.07 -22.73
CA ALA A 293 18.53 -18.81 -23.97
C ALA A 293 19.02 -17.88 -25.09
N PHE A 294 19.51 -18.45 -26.20
CA PHE A 294 19.98 -17.72 -27.38
C PHE A 294 21.03 -16.67 -27.03
N ASP A 295 22.15 -17.10 -26.44
CA ASP A 295 23.22 -16.20 -25.99
C ASP A 295 22.70 -15.06 -25.09
N ARG A 296 21.77 -15.40 -24.20
CA ARG A 296 21.12 -14.49 -23.25
C ARG A 296 20.19 -13.44 -23.88
N ARG A 297 19.89 -13.53 -25.19
CA ARG A 297 18.94 -12.64 -25.86
C ARG A 297 17.50 -12.87 -25.39
N LEU A 298 17.16 -14.08 -24.95
CA LEU A 298 15.85 -14.42 -24.39
C LEU A 298 16.00 -14.87 -22.94
N LYS A 299 15.42 -14.10 -22.02
CA LYS A 299 15.25 -14.49 -20.63
C LYS A 299 13.85 -15.02 -20.43
N ASN A 300 13.74 -16.28 -20.04
CA ASN A 300 12.49 -16.94 -19.71
C ASN A 300 12.30 -16.94 -18.19
N THR A 301 11.12 -16.52 -17.72
CA THR A 301 10.74 -16.55 -16.31
C THR A 301 9.44 -17.32 -16.15
N PHE A 302 9.48 -18.40 -15.40
CA PHE A 302 8.31 -19.19 -14.98
C PHE A 302 8.05 -18.92 -13.52
N LEU A 303 6.82 -18.66 -13.16
CA LEU A 303 6.39 -18.43 -11.77
C LEU A 303 5.16 -19.25 -11.49
N VAL A 304 5.20 -20.06 -10.42
CA VAL A 304 4.03 -20.71 -9.82
C VAL A 304 3.87 -20.21 -8.40
N TYR A 305 2.64 -20.01 -7.97
CA TYR A 305 2.36 -19.46 -6.66
C TYR A 305 1.01 -19.90 -6.11
N ALA A 306 0.91 -19.83 -4.79
CA ALA A 306 -0.35 -19.98 -4.09
C ALA A 306 -0.39 -18.99 -2.91
N ASN A 307 -1.58 -18.49 -2.61
CA ASN A 307 -1.85 -17.78 -1.36
C ASN A 307 -3.21 -18.16 -0.80
N ARG A 308 -3.35 -17.96 0.51
CA ARG A 308 -4.60 -18.16 1.24
C ARG A 308 -4.71 -17.09 2.32
N THR A 309 -5.85 -16.42 2.36
CA THR A 309 -6.23 -15.47 3.42
C THR A 309 -7.43 -16.03 4.18
N GLU A 310 -7.34 -16.07 5.50
CA GLU A 310 -8.44 -16.46 6.38
C GLU A 310 -8.76 -15.29 7.31
N ARG A 311 -10.05 -15.02 7.51
CA ARG A 311 -10.53 -13.98 8.42
C ARG A 311 -11.67 -14.53 9.23
N ASP A 312 -11.48 -14.62 10.54
CA ASP A 312 -12.47 -15.04 11.50
C ASP A 312 -12.87 -13.82 12.37
N TYR A 313 -14.15 -13.50 12.41
CA TYR A 313 -14.70 -12.43 13.22
C TYR A 313 -15.65 -12.98 14.26
N ARG A 314 -15.56 -12.44 15.46
CA ARG A 314 -16.59 -12.55 16.49
C ARG A 314 -17.02 -11.13 16.83
N SER A 315 -18.15 -10.72 16.31
CA SER A 315 -18.73 -9.40 16.54
C SER A 315 -19.75 -9.48 17.66
N ILE A 316 -19.66 -8.54 18.60
CA ILE A 316 -20.59 -8.38 19.70
C ILE A 316 -21.23 -6.99 19.56
N SER A 317 -22.55 -6.93 19.66
CA SER A 317 -23.32 -5.69 19.60
C SER A 317 -24.26 -5.58 20.80
N TYR A 318 -24.37 -4.39 21.36
CA TYR A 318 -25.28 -4.11 22.47
C TYR A 318 -26.45 -3.25 21.97
N TYR A 319 -27.65 -3.73 22.20
CA TYR A 319 -28.90 -3.05 21.89
C TYR A 319 -29.70 -2.75 23.17
N GLY A 320 -30.73 -1.92 23.03
CA GLY A 320 -31.61 -1.58 24.13
C GLY A 320 -31.15 -0.39 24.98
N SER A 321 -31.52 -0.34 26.25
CA SER A 321 -31.16 0.74 27.16
C SER A 321 -29.97 0.36 28.04
N THR A 322 -29.32 1.35 28.69
CA THR A 322 -28.27 1.12 29.68
C THR A 322 -28.72 0.28 30.87
N ALA A 323 -30.04 0.31 31.19
CA ALA A 323 -30.62 -0.45 32.30
C ALA A 323 -30.94 -1.92 31.93
N ALA A 324 -31.11 -2.19 30.60
CA ALA A 324 -31.42 -3.52 30.09
C ALA A 324 -30.77 -3.72 28.70
N PRO A 325 -29.43 -3.88 28.66
CA PRO A 325 -28.74 -4.13 27.41
C PRO A 325 -29.06 -5.55 26.91
N VAL A 326 -29.39 -5.64 25.62
CA VAL A 326 -29.51 -6.92 24.92
C VAL A 326 -28.20 -7.13 24.15
N THR A 327 -27.55 -8.25 24.43
CA THR A 327 -26.32 -8.64 23.73
C THR A 327 -26.67 -9.48 22.51
N ASP A 328 -26.22 -9.05 21.36
CA ASP A 328 -26.22 -9.86 20.13
C ASP A 328 -24.77 -10.15 19.72
N TRP A 329 -24.54 -11.28 19.10
CA TRP A 329 -23.24 -11.64 18.60
C TRP A 329 -23.34 -12.40 17.28
N SER A 330 -22.34 -12.24 16.43
CA SER A 330 -22.19 -13.01 15.20
C SER A 330 -20.82 -13.65 15.11
N LYS A 331 -20.75 -14.74 14.38
CA LYS A 331 -19.50 -15.38 13.99
C LYS A 331 -19.45 -15.44 12.48
N ASP A 332 -18.48 -14.74 11.91
CA ASP A 332 -18.31 -14.64 10.47
C ASP A 332 -16.91 -15.14 10.09
N GLY A 333 -16.85 -16.03 9.11
CA GLY A 333 -15.62 -16.61 8.58
C GLY A 333 -15.51 -16.37 7.08
N TYR A 334 -14.33 -16.00 6.62
CA TYR A 334 -14.02 -15.78 5.21
C TYR A 334 -12.71 -16.46 4.88
N VAL A 335 -12.70 -17.24 3.80
CA VAL A 335 -11.50 -17.89 3.28
C VAL A 335 -11.37 -17.55 1.81
N GLY A 336 -10.34 -16.77 1.46
CA GLY A 336 -9.98 -16.45 0.10
C GLY A 336 -8.70 -17.17 -0.30
N GLY A 337 -8.62 -17.67 -1.52
CA GLY A 337 -7.44 -18.35 -2.04
C GLY A 337 -7.13 -17.99 -3.48
N ARG A 338 -5.85 -18.07 -3.83
CA ARG A 338 -5.37 -17.99 -5.22
C ARG A 338 -4.31 -19.04 -5.47
N VAL A 339 -4.40 -19.67 -6.64
CA VAL A 339 -3.33 -20.52 -7.21
C VAL A 339 -3.11 -20.06 -8.64
N GLY A 340 -1.86 -19.84 -9.03
CA GLY A 340 -1.57 -19.35 -10.36
C GLY A 340 -0.24 -19.79 -10.91
N ALA A 341 -0.16 -19.71 -12.25
CA ALA A 341 1.08 -19.88 -12.99
C ALA A 341 1.21 -18.79 -14.04
N SER A 342 2.42 -18.31 -14.25
CA SER A 342 2.72 -17.35 -15.29
C SER A 342 4.04 -17.64 -15.99
N TYR A 343 4.08 -17.30 -17.26
CA TYR A 343 5.28 -17.29 -18.09
C TYR A 343 5.54 -15.86 -18.57
N GLN A 344 6.79 -15.44 -18.55
CA GLN A 344 7.28 -14.19 -19.15
C GLN A 344 8.55 -14.48 -19.93
N GLY A 345 8.58 -14.04 -21.19
CA GLY A 345 9.76 -13.96 -22.04
C GLY A 345 10.19 -12.51 -22.19
N ASP A 346 11.46 -12.21 -21.91
CA ASP A 346 12.09 -10.91 -22.16
C ASP A 346 13.08 -11.10 -23.32
N LEU A 347 12.73 -10.65 -24.53
CA LEU A 347 13.49 -10.83 -25.75
C LEU A 347 14.19 -9.52 -26.14
N SER A 348 15.51 -9.52 -26.14
CA SER A 348 16.31 -8.42 -26.68
C SER A 348 16.23 -8.43 -28.20
N LEU A 349 15.79 -7.32 -28.77
CA LEU A 349 15.69 -7.07 -30.20
C LEU A 349 16.81 -6.14 -30.69
N ASP A 350 17.92 -6.04 -29.95
CA ASP A 350 19.07 -5.17 -30.18
C ASP A 350 18.64 -3.70 -30.39
N ALA A 351 18.82 -3.15 -31.56
CA ALA A 351 18.45 -1.76 -31.91
C ALA A 351 16.93 -1.49 -31.78
N PHE A 352 16.08 -2.53 -31.85
CA PHE A 352 14.64 -2.41 -31.72
C PHE A 352 14.17 -2.55 -30.25
N GLY A 353 15.09 -2.63 -29.28
CA GLY A 353 14.82 -2.58 -27.87
C GLY A 353 14.49 -3.93 -27.24
N LEU A 354 13.58 -3.93 -26.26
CA LEU A 354 13.21 -5.11 -25.46
C LEU A 354 11.71 -5.40 -25.63
N LEU A 355 11.39 -6.61 -26.03
CA LEU A 355 10.02 -7.13 -26.06
C LEU A 355 9.81 -8.07 -24.88
N THR A 356 8.96 -7.66 -23.93
CA THR A 356 8.45 -8.51 -22.85
C THR A 356 7.08 -9.03 -23.25
N PHE A 357 6.86 -10.33 -23.19
CA PHE A 357 5.57 -10.96 -23.50
C PHE A 357 5.30 -12.12 -22.56
N GLY A 358 4.04 -12.48 -22.41
CA GLY A 358 3.73 -13.60 -21.53
C GLY A 358 2.25 -13.89 -21.37
N GLY A 359 1.99 -14.91 -20.56
CA GLY A 359 0.66 -15.36 -20.20
C GLY A 359 0.57 -15.75 -18.75
N GLN A 360 -0.65 -15.71 -18.22
CA GLN A 360 -0.95 -16.05 -16.84
C GLN A 360 -2.27 -16.79 -16.77
N VAL A 361 -2.33 -17.81 -15.93
CA VAL A 361 -3.58 -18.42 -15.49
C VAL A 361 -3.62 -18.35 -13.96
N GLU A 362 -4.75 -17.92 -13.43
CA GLU A 362 -4.99 -17.79 -11.99
C GLU A 362 -6.40 -18.27 -11.67
N ARG A 363 -6.53 -19.09 -10.63
CA ARG A 363 -7.81 -19.50 -10.06
C ARG A 363 -7.96 -18.87 -8.69
N GLU A 364 -9.02 -18.10 -8.51
CA GLU A 364 -9.47 -17.56 -7.22
C GLU A 364 -10.58 -18.41 -6.63
N THR A 365 -10.59 -18.49 -5.29
CA THR A 365 -11.65 -19.19 -4.53
C THR A 365 -12.13 -18.34 -3.38
N LEU A 366 -13.38 -18.51 -2.98
CA LEU A 366 -14.00 -17.88 -1.83
C LEU A 366 -14.94 -18.86 -1.14
N THR A 367 -14.76 -19.01 0.17
CA THR A 367 -15.74 -19.58 1.08
C THR A 367 -16.09 -18.52 2.13
N SER A 368 -17.37 -18.28 2.40
CA SER A 368 -17.82 -17.40 3.47
C SER A 368 -18.94 -18.06 4.29
N THR A 369 -18.92 -17.82 5.60
CA THR A 369 -19.96 -18.24 6.53
C THR A 369 -20.34 -17.07 7.42
N SER A 370 -21.64 -16.81 7.59
CA SER A 370 -22.14 -15.84 8.56
C SER A 370 -23.18 -16.54 9.46
N GLN A 371 -22.99 -16.41 10.76
CA GLN A 371 -23.84 -17.02 11.79
C GLN A 371 -24.26 -15.97 12.81
N PRO A 372 -25.34 -15.23 12.58
CA PRO A 372 -25.95 -14.42 13.62
C PRO A 372 -26.52 -15.32 14.71
N VAL A 373 -26.42 -14.88 15.96
CA VAL A 373 -26.81 -15.70 17.13
C VAL A 373 -28.23 -15.41 17.60
N LEU A 374 -28.73 -14.20 17.45
CA LEU A 374 -30.16 -14.01 17.60
C LEU A 374 -30.86 -14.84 16.51
N PRO A 375 -31.79 -15.72 16.90
CA PRO A 375 -32.47 -16.59 15.96
C PRO A 375 -33.47 -15.79 15.12
N VAL A 376 -32.97 -15.01 14.20
CA VAL A 376 -33.76 -14.58 13.06
C VAL A 376 -33.70 -15.74 12.07
N PRO A 377 -34.78 -16.54 11.96
CA PRO A 377 -34.78 -17.69 11.06
C PRO A 377 -34.40 -17.24 9.65
N GLY A 378 -33.38 -17.88 9.05
CA GLY A 378 -32.98 -17.64 7.69
C GLY A 378 -31.76 -16.73 7.47
N LEU A 379 -31.10 -16.19 8.49
CA LEU A 379 -29.90 -15.33 8.34
C LEU A 379 -28.56 -16.08 8.42
N ARG A 380 -28.56 -17.40 8.56
CA ARG A 380 -27.32 -18.15 8.34
C ARG A 380 -27.05 -18.22 6.84
N THR A 381 -25.99 -17.59 6.39
CA THR A 381 -25.56 -17.66 4.99
C THR A 381 -24.24 -18.38 4.87
N THR A 382 -24.13 -19.21 3.87
CA THR A 382 -22.90 -19.90 3.50
C THR A 382 -22.74 -19.77 2.00
N LEU A 383 -21.57 -19.34 1.58
CA LEU A 383 -21.12 -19.41 0.19
C LEU A 383 -19.97 -20.42 0.18
N ASP A 384 -20.23 -21.60 -0.35
CA ASP A 384 -19.24 -22.66 -0.43
C ASP A 384 -18.63 -22.71 -1.82
N ASP A 385 -17.28 -22.83 -1.87
CA ASP A 385 -16.49 -23.11 -3.06
C ASP A 385 -16.75 -22.22 -4.28
N ALA A 386 -17.10 -20.95 -4.05
CA ALA A 386 -17.15 -20.00 -5.14
C ALA A 386 -15.75 -19.86 -5.77
N ALA A 387 -15.70 -19.95 -7.08
CA ALA A 387 -14.42 -19.89 -7.80
C ALA A 387 -14.55 -19.13 -9.12
N GLN A 388 -13.46 -18.57 -9.58
CA GLN A 388 -13.31 -18.02 -10.93
C GLN A 388 -11.90 -18.24 -11.44
N THR A 389 -11.76 -18.44 -12.74
CA THR A 389 -10.46 -18.58 -13.41
C THR A 389 -10.24 -17.38 -14.31
N THR A 390 -9.06 -16.77 -14.18
CA THR A 390 -8.59 -15.68 -15.06
C THR A 390 -7.51 -16.23 -15.99
N ARG A 391 -7.64 -15.98 -17.30
CA ARG A 391 -6.63 -16.26 -18.32
C ARG A 391 -6.22 -14.94 -18.95
N SER A 392 -4.92 -14.74 -19.10
CA SER A 392 -4.40 -13.45 -19.55
C SER A 392 -3.24 -13.61 -20.50
N LEU A 393 -3.17 -12.69 -21.48
CA LEU A 393 -2.02 -12.52 -22.35
C LEU A 393 -1.59 -11.04 -22.29
N PHE A 394 -0.28 -10.79 -22.29
CA PHE A 394 0.26 -9.44 -22.26
C PHE A 394 1.52 -9.32 -23.12
N ALA A 395 1.76 -8.11 -23.58
CA ALA A 395 3.01 -7.73 -24.22
C ALA A 395 3.38 -6.29 -23.84
N LEU A 396 4.68 -6.02 -23.74
CA LEU A 396 5.27 -4.70 -23.53
C LEU A 396 6.48 -4.55 -24.45
N HIS A 397 6.49 -3.54 -25.29
CA HIS A 397 7.64 -3.18 -26.09
C HIS A 397 8.29 -1.91 -25.54
N GLN A 398 9.58 -1.97 -25.28
CA GLN A 398 10.41 -0.88 -24.79
C GLN A 398 11.48 -0.58 -25.82
N ILE A 399 11.50 0.65 -26.31
CA ILE A 399 12.43 1.09 -27.35
C ILE A 399 13.01 2.47 -27.02
N ALA A 400 14.29 2.65 -27.29
CA ALA A 400 14.92 3.96 -27.34
C ALA A 400 14.69 4.55 -28.74
N LEU A 401 13.86 5.59 -28.84
CA LEU A 401 13.60 6.30 -30.10
C LEU A 401 14.77 7.20 -30.50
N ALA A 402 15.52 7.66 -29.50
CA ALA A 402 16.75 8.42 -29.62
C ALA A 402 17.62 8.12 -28.38
N GLU A 403 18.86 8.60 -28.37
CA GLU A 403 19.85 8.31 -27.32
C GLU A 403 19.30 8.46 -25.90
N HIS A 404 18.42 9.46 -25.68
CA HIS A 404 17.86 9.79 -24.38
C HIS A 404 16.33 9.66 -24.31
N LEU A 405 15.66 9.27 -25.41
CA LEU A 405 14.21 9.21 -25.49
C LEU A 405 13.72 7.75 -25.49
N ASN A 406 13.12 7.32 -24.38
CA ASN A 406 12.62 5.97 -24.19
C ASN A 406 11.09 5.93 -24.27
N LEU A 407 10.55 5.06 -25.10
CA LEU A 407 9.12 4.78 -25.23
C LEU A 407 8.83 3.36 -24.76
N SER A 408 7.75 3.18 -23.99
CA SER A 408 7.23 1.85 -23.69
C SER A 408 5.76 1.79 -24.06
N LEU A 409 5.36 0.74 -24.77
CA LEU A 409 3.98 0.46 -25.19
C LEU A 409 3.59 -0.92 -24.72
N GLY A 410 2.56 -1.02 -23.88
CA GLY A 410 2.08 -2.28 -23.33
C GLY A 410 0.59 -2.48 -23.56
N GLY A 411 0.19 -3.76 -23.66
CA GLY A 411 -1.19 -4.18 -23.76
C GLY A 411 -1.43 -5.52 -23.09
N ARG A 412 -2.65 -5.73 -22.59
CA ARG A 412 -3.08 -6.96 -21.94
C ARG A 412 -4.54 -7.22 -22.21
N ILE A 413 -4.86 -8.49 -22.34
CA ILE A 413 -6.24 -9.00 -22.41
C ILE A 413 -6.43 -9.95 -21.25
N ASP A 414 -7.50 -9.76 -20.48
CA ASP A 414 -7.94 -10.62 -19.41
C ASP A 414 -9.31 -11.24 -19.77
N ASP A 415 -9.40 -12.57 -19.69
CA ASP A 415 -10.60 -13.37 -19.84
C ASP A 415 -10.92 -14.00 -18.49
N ILE A 416 -11.99 -13.55 -17.86
CA ILE A 416 -12.36 -13.91 -16.49
C ILE A 416 -13.66 -14.69 -16.53
N GLU A 417 -13.64 -15.89 -15.96
CA GLU A 417 -14.80 -16.77 -15.89
C GLU A 417 -15.96 -16.10 -15.17
N GLY A 418 -17.09 -15.98 -15.86
CA GLY A 418 -18.31 -15.36 -15.33
C GLY A 418 -18.25 -13.84 -15.19
N ALA A 419 -17.28 -13.15 -15.79
CA ALA A 419 -17.26 -11.70 -15.94
C ALA A 419 -16.91 -11.32 -17.38
N ASP A 420 -17.11 -10.05 -17.74
CA ASP A 420 -16.78 -9.57 -19.08
C ASP A 420 -15.27 -9.59 -19.32
N ARG A 421 -14.88 -10.01 -20.53
CA ARG A 421 -13.49 -9.85 -21.02
C ARG A 421 -13.16 -8.37 -21.17
N PHE A 422 -11.95 -7.99 -20.83
CA PHE A 422 -11.48 -6.64 -21.04
C PHE A 422 -10.04 -6.58 -21.55
N ALA A 423 -9.75 -5.50 -22.26
CA ALA A 423 -8.40 -5.17 -22.72
C ALA A 423 -7.94 -3.86 -22.07
N THR A 424 -6.66 -3.79 -21.73
CA THR A 424 -6.02 -2.60 -21.17
C THR A 424 -4.73 -2.30 -21.91
N TRP A 425 -4.37 -1.03 -21.97
CA TRP A 425 -3.15 -0.57 -22.63
C TRP A 425 -2.46 0.51 -21.79
N ARG A 426 -1.18 0.68 -22.01
CA ARG A 426 -0.37 1.74 -21.42
C ARG A 426 0.73 2.19 -22.37
N ALA A 427 0.94 3.50 -22.44
CA ALA A 427 2.08 4.13 -23.10
C ALA A 427 2.84 4.98 -22.09
N THR A 428 4.17 4.92 -22.11
CA THR A 428 5.01 5.77 -21.27
C THR A 428 6.18 6.33 -22.06
N LEU A 429 6.55 7.58 -21.78
CA LEU A 429 7.65 8.28 -22.39
C LEU A 429 8.58 8.82 -21.29
N ALA A 430 9.88 8.61 -21.46
CA ALA A 430 10.92 9.18 -20.61
C ALA A 430 11.99 9.84 -21.48
N TYR A 431 12.31 11.10 -21.19
CA TYR A 431 13.38 11.84 -21.82
C TYR A 431 14.42 12.24 -20.77
N ASP A 432 15.59 11.62 -20.86
CA ASP A 432 16.70 11.81 -19.92
C ASP A 432 17.67 12.85 -20.49
N ILE A 433 17.75 14.02 -19.87
CA ILE A 433 18.68 15.10 -20.19
C ILE A 433 19.87 14.97 -19.26
N ALA A 434 20.80 14.07 -19.61
CA ALA A 434 21.92 13.66 -18.75
C ALA A 434 22.78 14.83 -18.28
N GLU A 435 23.00 15.85 -19.15
CA GLU A 435 23.84 17.01 -18.86
C GLU A 435 23.28 17.86 -17.71
N SER A 436 21.97 17.94 -17.57
CA SER A 436 21.30 18.69 -16.49
C SER A 436 20.84 17.82 -15.33
N GLY A 437 20.91 16.50 -15.44
CA GLY A 437 20.36 15.56 -14.48
C GLY A 437 18.82 15.60 -14.41
N THR A 438 18.16 15.97 -15.53
CA THR A 438 16.71 16.13 -15.64
C THR A 438 16.09 14.96 -16.38
N VAL A 439 15.03 14.36 -15.83
CA VAL A 439 14.20 13.38 -16.51
C VAL A 439 12.78 13.92 -16.65
N LEU A 440 12.34 14.10 -17.89
CA LEU A 440 10.94 14.38 -18.20
C LEU A 440 10.21 13.07 -18.46
N ARG A 441 9.06 12.88 -17.87
CA ARG A 441 8.27 11.66 -18.01
C ARG A 441 6.80 11.95 -18.24
N ALA A 442 6.17 11.10 -19.01
CA ALA A 442 4.73 11.12 -19.25
C ALA A 442 4.19 9.71 -19.35
N SER A 443 2.96 9.51 -18.94
CA SER A 443 2.28 8.24 -19.09
C SER A 443 0.79 8.43 -19.39
N ALA A 444 0.22 7.50 -20.16
CA ALA A 444 -1.22 7.38 -20.36
C ALA A 444 -1.59 5.90 -20.42
N GLY A 445 -2.75 5.55 -19.88
CA GLY A 445 -3.20 4.17 -19.92
C GLY A 445 -4.58 3.95 -19.33
N THR A 446 -5.07 2.74 -19.55
CA THR A 446 -6.35 2.27 -19.00
C THR A 446 -6.13 1.29 -17.87
N GLY A 447 -7.04 1.30 -16.92
CA GLY A 447 -7.13 0.31 -15.85
C GLY A 447 -8.48 -0.38 -15.88
N ALA A 448 -8.52 -1.60 -15.39
CA ALA A 448 -9.74 -2.36 -15.18
C ALA A 448 -9.67 -3.17 -13.89
N LYS A 449 -10.83 -3.36 -13.26
CA LYS A 449 -10.98 -4.21 -12.09
C LYS A 449 -12.23 -5.07 -12.24
N ALA A 450 -12.04 -6.39 -12.22
CA ALA A 450 -13.15 -7.33 -12.21
C ALA A 450 -13.92 -7.26 -10.89
N PRO A 451 -15.24 -7.49 -10.91
CA PRO A 451 -15.99 -7.71 -9.69
C PRO A 451 -15.42 -8.88 -8.89
N THR A 452 -15.35 -8.76 -7.57
CA THR A 452 -14.89 -9.85 -6.71
C THR A 452 -15.91 -10.99 -6.67
N LEU A 453 -15.45 -12.19 -6.27
CA LEU A 453 -16.35 -13.31 -6.03
C LEU A 453 -17.44 -12.96 -5.00
N TYR A 454 -17.07 -12.19 -3.95
CA TYR A 454 -18.02 -11.71 -2.95
C TYR A 454 -19.09 -10.78 -3.57
N GLN A 455 -18.67 -9.78 -4.34
CA GLN A 455 -19.60 -8.84 -5.00
C GLN A 455 -20.58 -9.54 -5.95
N ARG A 456 -20.16 -10.64 -6.57
CA ARG A 456 -20.99 -11.36 -7.55
C ARG A 456 -21.88 -12.43 -6.93
N LEU A 457 -21.38 -13.18 -5.97
CA LEU A 457 -21.93 -14.46 -5.57
C LEU A 457 -22.41 -14.52 -4.10
N ASP A 458 -22.17 -13.46 -3.29
CA ASP A 458 -22.67 -13.44 -1.92
C ASP A 458 -24.20 -13.63 -1.89
N PRO A 459 -24.74 -14.56 -1.08
CA PRO A 459 -26.18 -14.88 -1.08
C PRO A 459 -27.07 -13.71 -0.68
N LEU A 460 -26.58 -12.76 0.15
CA LEU A 460 -27.37 -11.63 0.65
C LEU A 460 -27.23 -10.37 -0.20
N TYR A 461 -26.05 -10.14 -0.78
CA TYR A 461 -25.68 -8.85 -1.36
C TYR A 461 -25.14 -8.95 -2.78
N GLY A 462 -24.86 -10.15 -3.26
CA GLY A 462 -24.18 -10.39 -4.52
C GLY A 462 -25.03 -10.03 -5.75
N ASN A 463 -24.36 -9.62 -6.82
CA ASN A 463 -24.97 -9.33 -8.10
C ASN A 463 -24.13 -9.88 -9.25
N ALA A 464 -24.59 -10.97 -9.84
CA ALA A 464 -23.88 -11.65 -10.94
C ALA A 464 -23.82 -10.82 -12.24
N ALA A 465 -24.64 -9.76 -12.38
CA ALA A 465 -24.70 -8.89 -13.55
C ALA A 465 -23.68 -7.73 -13.51
N LEU A 466 -22.78 -7.70 -12.53
CA LEU A 466 -21.76 -6.66 -12.42
C LEU A 466 -20.75 -6.73 -13.56
N SER A 467 -20.49 -5.59 -14.18
CA SER A 467 -19.42 -5.37 -15.15
C SER A 467 -18.13 -4.90 -14.47
N PRO A 468 -16.95 -5.09 -15.11
CA PRO A 468 -15.68 -4.58 -14.58
C PRO A 468 -15.67 -3.05 -14.43
N GLU A 469 -15.09 -2.57 -13.33
CA GLU A 469 -14.73 -1.16 -13.18
C GLU A 469 -13.66 -0.78 -14.20
N ARG A 470 -13.69 0.47 -14.67
CA ARG A 470 -12.76 0.98 -15.70
C ARG A 470 -12.14 2.31 -15.29
N SER A 471 -10.90 2.52 -15.66
CA SER A 471 -10.24 3.81 -15.51
C SER A 471 -9.46 4.20 -16.75
N PHE A 472 -9.26 5.51 -16.91
CA PHE A 472 -8.30 6.12 -17.80
C PHE A 472 -7.50 7.14 -17.01
N GLY A 473 -6.18 7.04 -17.06
CA GLY A 473 -5.28 7.95 -16.35
C GLY A 473 -4.18 8.48 -17.24
N ILE A 474 -3.82 9.73 -16.98
CA ILE A 474 -2.65 10.39 -17.57
C ILE A 474 -1.84 11.04 -16.46
N ASP A 475 -0.53 11.04 -16.61
CA ASP A 475 0.37 11.84 -15.77
C ASP A 475 1.56 12.36 -16.56
N ALA A 476 2.09 13.50 -16.09
CA ALA A 476 3.33 14.09 -16.58
C ALA A 476 4.16 14.54 -15.39
N GLY A 477 5.46 14.38 -15.46
CA GLY A 477 6.35 14.72 -14.35
C GLY A 477 7.75 15.08 -14.79
N ILE A 478 8.47 15.63 -13.82
CA ILE A 478 9.86 16.00 -13.91
C ILE A 478 10.60 15.47 -12.69
N ASP A 479 11.72 14.84 -12.90
CA ASP A 479 12.67 14.46 -11.86
C ASP A 479 13.98 15.20 -12.14
N GLN A 480 14.53 15.87 -11.12
CA GLN A 480 15.72 16.69 -11.22
C GLN A 480 16.76 16.26 -10.21
N LYS A 481 17.94 15.88 -10.65
CA LYS A 481 19.11 15.67 -9.81
C LYS A 481 20.02 16.89 -9.87
N LEU A 482 20.41 17.40 -8.71
CA LEU A 482 21.29 18.56 -8.56
C LEU A 482 22.41 18.24 -7.56
N PHE A 483 23.55 18.94 -7.71
CA PHE A 483 24.69 18.80 -6.81
C PHE A 483 25.19 17.35 -6.71
N ASP A 484 25.45 16.71 -7.85
CA ASP A 484 25.89 15.30 -7.94
C ASP A 484 24.93 14.32 -7.23
N GLY A 485 23.63 14.58 -7.32
CA GLY A 485 22.58 13.75 -6.71
C GLY A 485 22.31 13.99 -5.23
N ARG A 486 22.99 14.96 -4.60
CA ARG A 486 22.71 15.36 -3.20
C ARG A 486 21.32 15.97 -3.02
N LEU A 487 20.76 16.55 -4.07
CA LEU A 487 19.37 17.03 -4.09
C LEU A 487 18.64 16.38 -5.24
N THR A 488 17.59 15.63 -4.93
CA THR A 488 16.66 15.10 -5.92
C THR A 488 15.30 15.71 -5.68
N LEU A 489 14.74 16.31 -6.72
CA LEU A 489 13.38 16.87 -6.73
C LEU A 489 12.53 16.06 -7.69
N SER A 490 11.29 15.81 -7.36
CA SER A 490 10.31 15.15 -8.22
C SER A 490 8.98 15.89 -8.16
N GLY A 491 8.41 16.17 -9.32
CA GLY A 491 7.07 16.75 -9.47
C GLY A 491 6.23 15.94 -10.45
N THR A 492 4.95 15.70 -10.15
CA THR A 492 4.04 14.99 -11.04
C THR A 492 2.67 15.64 -11.00
N LEU A 493 2.10 15.91 -12.16
CA LEU A 493 0.69 16.22 -12.36
C LEU A 493 -0.05 14.96 -12.80
N PHE A 494 -1.26 14.73 -12.32
CA PHE A 494 -2.05 13.55 -12.70
C PHE A 494 -3.54 13.86 -12.83
N LEU A 495 -4.19 13.07 -13.67
CA LEU A 495 -5.65 13.03 -13.84
C LEU A 495 -6.07 11.57 -14.04
N ASN A 496 -7.07 11.09 -13.29
CA ASN A 496 -7.71 9.80 -13.51
C ASN A 496 -9.23 9.98 -13.60
N ARG A 497 -9.85 9.27 -14.53
CA ARG A 497 -11.31 9.14 -14.69
C ARG A 497 -11.69 7.70 -14.44
N LEU A 498 -12.58 7.50 -13.49
CA LEU A 498 -13.08 6.18 -13.09
C LEU A 498 -14.56 6.07 -13.49
N ARG A 499 -14.95 4.93 -14.03
CA ARG A 499 -16.31 4.65 -14.48
C ARG A 499 -16.74 3.25 -14.07
N ASP A 500 -18.03 3.03 -14.01
CA ASP A 500 -18.66 1.75 -13.70
C ASP A 500 -18.20 1.22 -12.32
N LEU A 501 -17.93 2.16 -11.38
CA LEU A 501 -17.48 1.80 -10.04
C LEU A 501 -18.55 0.99 -9.32
N ILE A 502 -18.13 -0.08 -8.66
CA ILE A 502 -19.02 -0.97 -7.93
C ILE A 502 -19.19 -0.46 -6.51
N ASN A 503 -20.39 0.00 -6.21
CA ASN A 503 -20.79 0.46 -4.88
C ASN A 503 -21.91 -0.42 -4.31
N PHE A 504 -21.93 -0.51 -2.97
CA PHE A 504 -23.03 -1.13 -2.26
C PHE A 504 -24.18 -0.10 -2.11
N GLN A 505 -25.38 -0.46 -2.51
CA GLN A 505 -26.60 0.30 -2.30
C GLN A 505 -27.47 -0.42 -1.27
N SER A 506 -27.80 0.25 -0.17
CA SER A 506 -28.70 -0.26 0.88
C SER A 506 -30.18 -0.08 0.54
N ASP A 507 -30.51 0.10 -0.73
CA ASP A 507 -31.88 0.21 -1.20
C ASP A 507 -32.45 -1.18 -1.45
N PRO A 508 -33.54 -1.58 -0.76
CA PRO A 508 -34.17 -2.87 -0.99
C PRO A 508 -34.79 -3.03 -2.39
N SER A 509 -34.94 -1.95 -3.14
CA SER A 509 -35.39 -2.00 -4.54
C SER A 509 -34.27 -2.39 -5.52
N CYS A 510 -33.06 -2.48 -5.07
CA CYS A 510 -31.89 -2.85 -5.86
C CYS A 510 -32.08 -4.22 -6.56
N ARG A 511 -32.57 -5.20 -5.81
CA ARG A 511 -33.04 -6.49 -6.32
C ARG A 511 -34.19 -7.03 -5.44
N PRO A 512 -35.26 -7.58 -6.04
CA PRO A 512 -36.41 -8.06 -5.28
C PRO A 512 -36.10 -9.18 -4.27
N ASP A 513 -35.06 -9.96 -4.52
CA ASP A 513 -34.60 -11.08 -3.70
C ASP A 513 -33.55 -10.68 -2.63
N GLN A 514 -33.16 -9.39 -2.57
CA GLN A 514 -32.12 -8.88 -1.67
C GLN A 514 -32.60 -7.70 -0.84
N PRO A 515 -33.35 -7.95 0.23
CA PRO A 515 -34.01 -6.89 1.02
C PRO A 515 -33.04 -5.97 1.78
N PHE A 516 -31.76 -6.33 1.90
CA PHE A 516 -30.74 -5.55 2.60
C PHE A 516 -29.86 -4.70 1.68
N GLY A 517 -30.15 -4.70 0.36
CA GLY A 517 -29.37 -4.00 -0.66
C GLY A 517 -28.47 -4.91 -1.48
N CYS A 518 -27.82 -4.36 -2.49
CA CYS A 518 -26.92 -5.12 -3.37
C CYS A 518 -25.77 -4.28 -3.93
N TYR A 519 -24.81 -4.95 -4.56
CA TYR A 519 -23.74 -4.28 -5.31
C TYR A 519 -24.20 -3.91 -6.72
N VAL A 520 -23.86 -2.68 -7.16
CA VAL A 520 -24.26 -2.14 -8.49
C VAL A 520 -23.13 -1.30 -9.11
N ASN A 521 -23.09 -1.25 -10.46
CA ASN A 521 -22.20 -0.37 -11.21
C ASN A 521 -22.89 0.98 -11.43
N VAL A 522 -22.70 1.96 -10.58
CA VAL A 522 -23.42 3.25 -10.67
C VAL A 522 -22.53 4.49 -10.55
N ALA A 523 -21.31 4.35 -10.05
CA ALA A 523 -20.51 5.50 -9.69
C ALA A 523 -19.49 5.88 -10.78
N ARG A 524 -19.29 7.19 -10.91
CA ARG A 524 -18.21 7.80 -11.69
C ARG A 524 -17.42 8.69 -10.77
N ALA A 525 -16.10 8.70 -10.91
CA ALA A 525 -15.26 9.59 -10.12
C ALA A 525 -14.12 10.14 -10.96
N ASP A 526 -13.76 11.38 -10.70
CA ASP A 526 -12.55 12.00 -11.22
C ASP A 526 -11.59 12.28 -10.06
N THR A 527 -10.33 11.93 -10.24
CA THR A 527 -9.27 12.32 -9.30
C THR A 527 -8.17 13.04 -10.06
N SER A 528 -7.71 14.16 -9.52
CA SER A 528 -6.64 14.97 -10.10
C SER A 528 -5.83 15.65 -9.02
N GLY A 529 -4.64 16.06 -9.35
CA GLY A 529 -3.79 16.76 -8.40
C GLY A 529 -2.34 16.80 -8.80
N PHE A 530 -1.50 17.14 -7.83
CA PHE A 530 -0.05 17.12 -8.01
C PHE A 530 0.67 16.53 -6.81
N GLU A 531 1.80 15.94 -7.09
CA GLU A 531 2.67 15.25 -6.16
C GLU A 531 4.05 15.90 -6.22
N LEU A 532 4.64 16.21 -5.07
CA LEU A 532 6.00 16.72 -4.95
C LEU A 532 6.80 15.84 -3.99
N ALA A 533 8.04 15.56 -4.35
CA ALA A 533 9.00 14.94 -3.45
C ALA A 533 10.34 15.65 -3.53
N ALA A 534 11.03 15.72 -2.41
CA ALA A 534 12.40 16.20 -2.33
C ALA A 534 13.21 15.29 -1.39
N LYS A 535 14.39 14.88 -1.84
CA LYS A 535 15.41 14.25 -1.00
C LYS A 535 16.68 15.06 -1.11
N ALA A 536 17.21 15.49 0.02
CA ALA A 536 18.43 16.29 0.07
C ALA A 536 19.40 15.76 1.12
N GLU A 537 20.66 15.69 0.76
CA GLU A 537 21.77 15.56 1.70
C GLU A 537 22.35 16.95 1.93
N LEU A 538 21.78 17.65 2.93
CA LEU A 538 22.11 19.05 3.23
C LEU A 538 23.54 19.21 3.75
N ILE A 539 23.97 18.25 4.58
CA ILE A 539 25.35 18.12 5.05
C ILE A 539 25.73 16.64 4.83
N PRO A 540 26.68 16.34 3.93
CA PRO A 540 27.08 14.98 3.60
C PRO A 540 27.35 14.11 4.84
N GLY A 541 26.68 12.95 4.90
CA GLY A 541 26.77 12.01 6.01
C GLY A 541 26.22 12.50 7.36
N ARG A 542 25.74 13.76 7.49
CA ARG A 542 25.29 14.34 8.77
C ARG A 542 23.85 14.82 8.80
N LEU A 543 23.36 15.40 7.72
CA LEU A 543 22.01 15.97 7.70
C LEU A 543 21.31 15.68 6.38
N GLY A 544 20.31 14.82 6.44
CA GLY A 544 19.40 14.52 5.34
C GLY A 544 18.01 15.12 5.56
N LEU A 545 17.34 15.46 4.46
CA LEU A 545 15.96 15.95 4.40
C LEU A 545 15.17 15.10 3.40
N ASP A 546 13.95 14.72 3.78
CA ASP A 546 13.01 13.96 2.96
C ASP A 546 11.64 14.64 3.07
N ILE A 547 11.08 15.06 1.93
CA ILE A 547 9.77 15.72 1.85
C ILE A 547 8.91 14.96 0.86
N ALA A 548 7.66 14.72 1.22
CA ALA A 548 6.59 14.27 0.35
C ALA A 548 5.36 15.15 0.55
N TYR A 549 4.79 15.64 -0.54
CA TYR A 549 3.56 16.43 -0.54
C TYR A 549 2.62 15.96 -1.63
N THR A 550 1.33 15.96 -1.33
CA THR A 550 0.27 15.61 -2.27
C THR A 550 -0.87 16.62 -2.15
N ASN A 551 -1.27 17.17 -3.27
CA ASN A 551 -2.57 17.81 -3.42
C ASN A 551 -3.48 16.88 -4.23
N LEU A 552 -4.68 16.63 -3.73
CA LEU A 552 -5.64 15.70 -4.33
C LEU A 552 -7.05 16.30 -4.34
N VAL A 553 -7.64 16.38 -5.52
CA VAL A 553 -9.06 16.65 -5.72
C VAL A 553 -9.71 15.35 -6.20
N ALA A 554 -10.62 14.78 -5.41
CA ALA A 554 -11.33 13.54 -5.71
C ALA A 554 -12.84 13.76 -5.59
N ILE A 555 -13.54 13.71 -6.73
CA ILE A 555 -14.95 14.07 -6.87
C ILE A 555 -15.76 12.88 -7.38
N ASP A 556 -16.82 12.54 -6.69
CA ASP A 556 -17.89 11.69 -7.20
C ASP A 556 -18.68 12.46 -8.25
N ARG A 557 -18.62 12.03 -9.50
CA ARG A 557 -19.31 12.68 -10.64
C ARG A 557 -20.79 12.33 -10.75
N THR A 558 -21.27 11.47 -9.89
CA THR A 558 -22.70 11.18 -9.78
C THR A 558 -23.40 12.22 -8.90
N THR A 559 -22.69 12.71 -7.89
CA THR A 559 -23.23 13.66 -6.90
C THR A 559 -22.56 15.04 -6.92
N ASP A 560 -21.43 15.17 -7.63
CA ASP A 560 -20.50 16.33 -7.63
C ASP A 560 -19.94 16.69 -6.24
N LEU A 561 -19.93 15.71 -5.31
CA LEU A 561 -19.40 15.85 -3.97
C LEU A 561 -18.02 15.20 -3.85
N ARG A 562 -17.26 15.57 -2.81
CA ARG A 562 -15.95 14.98 -2.52
C ARG A 562 -16.09 13.53 -2.07
N LEU A 563 -15.18 12.69 -2.55
CA LEU A 563 -15.07 11.31 -2.08
C LEU A 563 -14.61 11.27 -0.61
N ALA A 564 -15.18 10.35 0.15
CA ALA A 564 -14.86 10.16 1.57
C ALA A 564 -13.42 9.69 1.79
N ARG A 565 -12.82 10.08 2.91
CA ARG A 565 -11.49 9.66 3.37
C ARG A 565 -10.33 10.05 2.44
N ARG A 566 -10.49 11.14 1.67
CA ARG A 566 -9.45 11.72 0.81
C ARG A 566 -9.15 13.13 1.30
N PRO A 567 -8.07 13.35 2.06
CA PRO A 567 -7.62 14.71 2.41
C PRO A 567 -7.16 15.42 1.14
N GLU A 568 -7.45 16.73 1.05
CA GLU A 568 -7.03 17.52 -0.11
C GLU A 568 -5.52 17.74 -0.11
N ASN A 569 -4.94 17.97 1.05
CA ASN A 569 -3.52 18.18 1.20
C ASN A 569 -2.94 17.24 2.25
N THR A 570 -1.83 16.60 1.92
CA THR A 570 -1.02 15.83 2.85
C THR A 570 0.45 16.19 2.66
N ALA A 571 1.17 16.35 3.77
CA ALA A 571 2.60 16.58 3.72
C ALA A 571 3.31 15.74 4.79
N ARG A 572 4.51 15.28 4.44
CA ARG A 572 5.44 14.65 5.36
C ARG A 572 6.82 15.29 5.20
N ILE A 573 7.43 15.68 6.30
CA ILE A 573 8.77 16.26 6.36
C ILE A 573 9.58 15.43 7.35
N GLY A 574 10.60 14.74 6.87
CA GLY A 574 11.52 13.96 7.68
C GLY A 574 12.92 14.57 7.64
N LEU A 575 13.58 14.62 8.76
CA LEU A 575 15.01 14.91 8.85
C LEU A 575 15.74 13.66 9.33
N THR A 576 17.00 13.52 8.94
CA THR A 576 17.91 12.51 9.49
C THR A 576 19.20 13.23 9.89
N LEU A 577 19.47 13.29 11.19
CA LEU A 577 20.68 13.89 11.73
C LEU A 577 21.61 12.80 12.23
N THR A 578 22.89 12.90 11.90
CA THR A 578 23.98 12.05 12.42
C THR A 578 25.02 12.98 13.07
N PRO A 579 24.74 13.51 14.29
CA PRO A 579 25.58 14.53 14.90
C PRO A 579 26.91 13.99 15.41
N ALA A 580 26.97 12.66 15.68
CA ALA A 580 28.17 11.95 16.10
C ALA A 580 28.17 10.55 15.48
N PRO A 581 29.35 9.90 15.37
CA PRO A 581 29.43 8.49 14.94
C PRO A 581 28.48 7.59 15.75
N GLY A 582 27.73 6.73 15.07
CA GLY A 582 26.77 5.82 15.68
C GLY A 582 25.46 6.45 16.19
N LEU A 583 25.33 7.78 16.26
CA LEU A 583 24.12 8.46 16.73
C LEU A 583 23.28 8.94 15.53
N VAL A 584 22.04 8.43 15.41
CA VAL A 584 21.05 8.87 14.44
C VAL A 584 19.83 9.45 15.18
N ILE A 585 19.34 10.61 14.73
CA ILE A 585 18.14 11.26 15.24
C ILE A 585 17.26 11.60 14.04
N ALA A 586 16.03 11.11 14.00
CA ALA A 586 15.14 11.23 12.83
C ALA A 586 13.74 11.74 13.24
N PRO A 587 13.54 13.06 13.39
CA PRO A 587 12.21 13.64 13.55
C PRO A 587 11.42 13.59 12.23
N THR A 588 10.12 13.36 12.34
CA THR A 588 9.18 13.35 11.22
C THR A 588 7.93 14.13 11.58
N LEU A 589 7.59 15.12 10.76
CA LEU A 589 6.34 15.88 10.84
C LEU A 589 5.36 15.37 9.78
N VAL A 590 4.15 15.03 10.20
CA VAL A 590 3.04 14.61 9.32
C VAL A 590 1.93 15.64 9.44
N LEU A 591 1.51 16.18 8.31
CA LEU A 591 0.42 17.15 8.17
C LEU A 591 -0.67 16.56 7.30
N VAL A 592 -1.89 16.54 7.77
CA VAL A 592 -3.05 16.01 7.03
C VAL A 592 -4.21 16.99 7.14
N ASP A 593 -4.77 17.34 5.99
CA ASP A 593 -5.87 18.28 5.89
C ASP A 593 -7.21 17.68 6.36
N ALA A 594 -8.22 18.53 6.51
CA ALA A 594 -9.58 18.09 6.81
C ALA A 594 -10.13 17.20 5.68
N ARG A 595 -10.96 16.22 6.06
CA ARG A 595 -11.61 15.31 5.13
C ARG A 595 -12.97 14.85 5.65
N TYR A 596 -13.76 14.21 4.81
CA TYR A 596 -15.01 13.57 5.23
C TYR A 596 -14.79 12.08 5.50
N SER A 597 -15.41 11.53 6.54
CA SER A 597 -15.31 10.11 6.88
C SER A 597 -16.29 9.24 6.08
N ALA A 598 -17.42 9.80 5.68
CA ALA A 598 -18.48 9.11 4.99
C ALA A 598 -18.85 9.82 3.67
N ALA A 599 -19.54 9.11 2.77
CA ALA A 599 -20.04 9.63 1.51
C ALA A 599 -20.98 10.84 1.70
N HIS A 600 -21.22 11.60 0.63
CA HIS A 600 -22.05 12.81 0.61
C HIS A 600 -21.58 13.90 1.59
N GLU A 601 -20.25 14.03 1.74
CA GLU A 601 -19.59 15.03 2.59
C GLU A 601 -20.06 15.00 4.06
N LYS A 602 -20.40 13.79 4.54
CA LYS A 602 -20.81 13.58 5.93
C LYS A 602 -19.61 13.33 6.83
N ASP A 603 -19.79 13.62 8.13
CA ASP A 603 -18.81 13.33 9.18
C ASP A 603 -17.44 13.96 8.90
N ARG A 604 -17.38 15.29 8.84
CA ARG A 604 -16.11 16.01 8.64
C ARG A 604 -15.15 15.73 9.77
N LEU A 605 -13.93 15.30 9.43
CA LEU A 605 -12.81 15.09 10.33
C LEU A 605 -11.89 16.30 10.29
N ALA A 606 -11.39 16.71 11.45
CA ALA A 606 -10.48 17.85 11.60
C ALA A 606 -9.10 17.56 10.99
N PRO A 607 -8.38 18.59 10.50
CA PRO A 607 -6.99 18.47 10.13
C PRO A 607 -6.13 18.18 11.36
N TYR A 608 -4.93 17.62 11.15
CA TYR A 608 -3.98 17.38 12.23
C TYR A 608 -2.52 17.52 11.80
N ALA A 609 -1.69 17.81 12.80
CA ALA A 609 -0.24 17.81 12.72
C ALA A 609 0.33 16.85 13.79
N ARG A 610 1.16 15.90 13.37
CA ARG A 610 1.79 14.90 14.24
C ARG A 610 3.29 14.94 14.08
N LEU A 611 4.00 15.05 15.20
CA LEU A 611 5.45 14.96 15.27
C LEU A 611 5.84 13.60 15.86
N ASP A 612 6.67 12.86 15.14
CA ASP A 612 7.29 11.62 15.56
C ASP A 612 8.81 11.81 15.65
N LEU A 613 9.48 11.03 16.49
CA LEU A 613 10.93 11.04 16.65
C LEU A 613 11.45 9.61 16.77
N PHE A 614 12.47 9.29 16.00
CA PHE A 614 13.29 8.11 16.21
C PHE A 614 14.72 8.53 16.55
N ALA A 615 15.35 7.88 17.53
CA ALA A 615 16.75 8.06 17.83
C ALA A 615 17.38 6.68 18.06
N SER A 616 18.60 6.48 17.56
CA SER A 616 19.38 5.26 17.82
C SER A 616 20.83 5.60 18.05
N TYR A 617 21.46 4.84 18.96
CA TYR A 617 22.88 4.96 19.26
C TYR A 617 23.55 3.59 19.24
N GLU A 618 24.58 3.44 18.45
CA GLU A 618 25.42 2.26 18.40
C GLU A 618 26.41 2.29 19.57
N VAL A 619 26.16 1.43 20.57
CA VAL A 619 26.94 1.39 21.83
C VAL A 619 28.20 0.56 21.70
N SER A 620 28.22 -0.39 20.76
CA SER A 620 29.36 -1.18 20.33
C SER A 620 29.10 -1.69 18.91
N GLU A 621 30.12 -2.19 18.24
CA GLU A 621 29.98 -2.76 16.90
C GLU A 621 28.83 -3.77 16.84
N GLY A 622 27.86 -3.50 15.97
CA GLY A 622 26.68 -4.32 15.77
C GLY A 622 25.61 -4.25 16.88
N VAL A 623 25.79 -3.47 17.96
CA VAL A 623 24.80 -3.33 19.04
C VAL A 623 24.31 -1.90 19.16
N SER A 624 23.03 -1.68 18.99
CA SER A 624 22.40 -0.35 19.05
C SER A 624 21.24 -0.33 20.05
N LEU A 625 21.16 0.75 20.83
CA LEU A 625 19.96 1.13 21.58
C LEU A 625 19.12 2.10 20.75
N PHE A 626 17.82 2.00 20.85
CA PHE A 626 16.93 2.96 20.18
C PHE A 626 15.77 3.43 21.06
N LEU A 627 15.32 4.64 20.78
CA LEU A 627 14.15 5.28 21.37
C LEU A 627 13.23 5.77 20.25
N ARG A 628 11.93 5.57 20.41
CA ARG A 628 10.91 6.08 19.51
C ARG A 628 9.85 6.84 20.29
N GLY A 629 9.55 8.06 19.85
CA GLY A 629 8.42 8.87 20.30
C GLY A 629 7.42 9.02 19.16
N GLU A 630 6.19 8.64 19.37
CA GLU A 630 5.10 8.82 18.41
C GLU A 630 4.13 9.86 18.92
N ASN A 631 3.58 10.68 18.01
CA ASN A 631 2.62 11.73 18.32
C ASN A 631 3.08 12.63 19.49
N LEU A 632 4.32 13.13 19.45
CA LEU A 632 4.90 13.97 20.51
C LEU A 632 4.13 15.28 20.74
N THR A 633 3.40 15.74 19.72
CA THR A 633 2.49 16.90 19.80
C THR A 633 1.21 16.59 20.59
N ASP A 634 0.98 15.33 20.96
CA ASP A 634 -0.25 14.84 21.60
C ASP A 634 -1.53 15.20 20.81
N ALA A 635 -1.43 15.27 19.47
CA ALA A 635 -2.54 15.58 18.59
C ALA A 635 -3.71 14.59 18.81
N ARG A 636 -4.92 15.14 18.88
CA ARG A 636 -6.17 14.36 18.96
C ARG A 636 -6.85 14.42 17.61
N TYR A 637 -6.87 13.32 16.91
CA TYR A 637 -7.43 13.23 15.57
C TYR A 637 -8.13 11.90 15.33
N GLU A 638 -8.93 11.85 14.30
CA GLU A 638 -9.61 10.65 13.82
C GLU A 638 -9.24 10.43 12.34
N GLU A 639 -8.92 9.21 11.96
CA GLU A 639 -8.77 8.83 10.55
C GLU A 639 -10.07 8.23 10.00
N VAL A 640 -10.85 7.62 10.88
CA VAL A 640 -12.22 7.18 10.67
C VAL A 640 -13.07 7.72 11.82
N LYS A 641 -14.27 8.20 11.51
CA LYS A 641 -15.19 8.78 12.48
C LYS A 641 -15.43 7.86 13.66
N ASN A 642 -15.33 8.41 14.86
CA ASN A 642 -15.49 7.76 16.16
C ASN A 642 -14.37 6.79 16.57
N TYR A 643 -13.37 6.53 15.69
CA TYR A 643 -12.22 5.73 16.04
C TYR A 643 -11.07 6.62 16.52
N GLY A 644 -10.62 6.36 17.74
CA GLY A 644 -9.55 7.12 18.38
C GLY A 644 -8.18 6.75 17.82
N THR A 645 -7.22 7.63 18.04
CA THR A 645 -5.81 7.41 17.69
C THR A 645 -4.93 7.51 18.92
N ALA A 646 -3.74 6.87 18.85
CA ALA A 646 -2.77 6.88 19.94
C ALA A 646 -2.40 8.31 20.35
N GLY A 647 -2.30 8.56 21.63
CA GLY A 647 -1.70 9.78 22.18
C GLY A 647 -0.18 9.75 22.07
N ARG A 648 0.47 10.68 22.77
CA ARG A 648 1.91 10.66 22.94
C ARG A 648 2.38 9.33 23.47
N SER A 649 3.30 8.67 22.76
CA SER A 649 3.74 7.32 23.06
C SER A 649 5.25 7.21 23.00
N LEU A 650 5.83 6.38 23.85
CA LEU A 650 7.28 6.15 23.92
C LEU A 650 7.57 4.66 23.89
N TYR A 651 8.59 4.29 23.13
CA TYR A 651 9.09 2.92 22.99
C TYR A 651 10.61 2.95 23.05
N ALA A 652 11.20 1.94 23.69
CA ALA A 652 12.64 1.76 23.74
C ALA A 652 13.02 0.33 23.36
N GLY A 653 14.17 0.14 22.79
CA GLY A 653 14.61 -1.18 22.38
C GLY A 653 16.10 -1.30 22.13
N LEU A 654 16.48 -2.53 21.86
CA LEU A 654 17.84 -2.96 21.57
C LEU A 654 17.83 -3.70 20.23
N LYS A 655 18.87 -3.48 19.43
CA LYS A 655 19.17 -4.26 18.22
C LYS A 655 20.60 -4.77 18.31
N ALA A 656 20.80 -6.05 18.02
CA ALA A 656 22.12 -6.67 17.85
C ALA A 656 22.21 -7.32 16.46
N SER A 657 23.38 -7.23 15.82
CA SER A 657 23.68 -7.86 14.53
C SER A 657 25.12 -8.35 14.50
N TRP A 658 25.36 -9.48 13.88
CA TRP A 658 26.69 -10.14 13.77
C TRP A 658 26.81 -10.90 12.47
#